data_aeffbdd2170f44b82225bee6e20e86dc
#
_entry.id   aeffbdd2170f44b82225bee6e20e86dc
#
_cell.length_a   1.000
_cell.length_b   1.000
_cell.length_c   1.000
_cell.angle_alpha   90.00
_cell.angle_beta   90.00
_cell.angle_gamma   90.00
#
_symmetry.space_group_name_H-M   'P 1'
#
loop_
_entity.id
_entity.type
_entity.pdbx_description
1 polymer ?
#
loop_
_entity_poly.entity_id
_entity_poly.type
_entity_poly.pdbx_seq_one_letter_code
_entity_poly.pdbx_strand_id
1 'polypeptide(L)'
;MGREYPLEKTRNIGIMAHIDAGKTTTTERILFYTGVNHKIGEVHDGAATMDWMEQEQERGITITSAATTCHWKGYRVNIIDTPGHVDFTVEVERSLRVLDGSVAVFSAKDGVQTQSETVWRQADHYHVPRIAFINKMDTVGADFLHAVKTMEDRLHANALAMQLPIGKQDTFTGIIDLLERKAEVYLSDDGTQYEVREVPEDMKDLVEEYRDKIIEKAAEGDDALMEKYLEGVEPSIEEVKASIRRQTLNCDLFPVFCGSAYKNKGIQMLLDAVLDYLPAPTDVPAVKGIDPKTGEEITRESSDKAPMAALAFKIMADPFVGKLAFFRVYSGIMKQGTYILNSTKGKKERVGRILQMHANNRKEIECAYSGDIAAAVGFKDVTTGDSLCDENHPIILEKMEFPEPVISVAVEPKTKADQEKMGTALQRLAEEDPTFKVHTDPETNQTIISGMGELHLDIIVDRMRREFKVECTVGKPQVAYRETIRKTVEAEGKFIRQTGGHGQYGHCWLRLEPMEAGKGFEFANEVVGGVIPKEFINPIQAGVEAAMEDGVVAGYPMVDIKVTVYDGSYHDVDSSEMAFKVAGSMAFKEGAKKADAVLLEPYMSVEVDVPEEYMGDVIGGLNSRRGRIEGMESENGESRIKGFVPLSEMFGYATGLRSATQGRGTFTMTFDHYEEVPKAISQQITEERLGKK
;
A
#
# COMPACT_ATOMS: atom_id res chain seq x y z
N MET A 1 -27.78 -2.67 -23.42
CA MET A 1 -28.28 -1.48 -22.70
C MET A 1 -27.15 -0.43 -22.69
N GLY A 2 -27.48 0.87 -22.71
CA GLY A 2 -26.47 1.92 -22.57
C GLY A 2 -26.03 2.10 -21.12
N ARG A 3 -24.92 2.79 -20.93
CA ARG A 3 -24.39 3.20 -19.62
C ARG A 3 -25.45 3.97 -18.82
N GLU A 4 -25.60 3.68 -17.54
CA GLU A 4 -26.57 4.35 -16.66
C GLU A 4 -26.11 5.77 -16.27
N TYR A 5 -24.82 5.94 -16.00
CA TYR A 5 -24.18 7.22 -15.66
C TYR A 5 -23.10 7.58 -16.68
N PRO A 6 -23.06 8.83 -17.17
CA PRO A 6 -21.97 9.31 -18.02
C PRO A 6 -20.62 9.19 -17.32
N LEU A 7 -19.53 9.03 -18.09
CA LEU A 7 -18.19 8.85 -17.54
C LEU A 7 -17.76 10.08 -16.72
N GLU A 8 -18.12 11.27 -17.15
CA GLU A 8 -17.86 12.55 -16.49
C GLU A 8 -18.54 12.67 -15.12
N LYS A 9 -19.64 11.93 -14.93
CA LYS A 9 -20.40 11.86 -13.68
C LYS A 9 -20.06 10.64 -12.82
N THR A 10 -18.92 10.03 -13.05
CA THR A 10 -18.38 8.95 -12.23
C THR A 10 -17.18 9.45 -11.41
N ARG A 11 -17.06 9.01 -10.17
CA ARG A 11 -15.91 9.24 -9.30
C ARG A 11 -15.45 7.91 -8.73
N ASN A 12 -14.17 7.62 -8.85
CA ASN A 12 -13.52 6.45 -8.24
C ASN A 12 -12.58 6.95 -7.17
N ILE A 13 -12.99 6.86 -5.91
CA ILE A 13 -12.26 7.45 -4.80
C ILE A 13 -11.85 6.41 -3.77
N GLY A 14 -10.70 6.64 -3.15
CA GLY A 14 -10.26 5.93 -1.95
C GLY A 14 -10.41 6.81 -0.72
N ILE A 15 -10.66 6.17 0.41
CA ILE A 15 -10.58 6.85 1.70
C ILE A 15 -9.36 6.30 2.42
N MET A 16 -8.38 7.15 2.67
CA MET A 16 -7.13 6.83 3.32
C MET A 16 -6.98 7.60 4.63
N ALA A 17 -6.46 6.96 5.65
CA ALA A 17 -6.31 7.58 6.96
C ALA A 17 -5.30 6.80 7.81
N HIS A 18 -4.77 7.48 8.83
CA HIS A 18 -4.14 6.82 9.97
C HIS A 18 -5.16 6.00 10.78
N ILE A 19 -4.66 5.04 11.58
CA ILE A 19 -5.47 4.30 12.55
C ILE A 19 -6.19 5.32 13.46
N ASP A 20 -7.44 5.04 13.75
CA ASP A 20 -8.29 5.88 14.60
C ASP A 20 -8.56 7.31 14.11
N ALA A 21 -8.14 7.73 12.92
CA ALA A 21 -8.54 9.04 12.38
C ALA A 21 -10.04 9.12 12.02
N GLY A 22 -10.74 7.99 12.06
CA GLY A 22 -12.18 7.90 11.80
C GLY A 22 -12.55 7.61 10.36
N LYS A 23 -11.68 6.88 9.66
CA LYS A 23 -11.87 6.45 8.27
C LYS A 23 -13.18 5.69 8.08
N THR A 24 -13.34 4.56 8.76
CA THR A 24 -14.55 3.70 8.65
C THR A 24 -15.80 4.46 9.05
N THR A 25 -15.74 5.28 10.11
CA THR A 25 -16.85 6.14 10.50
C THR A 25 -17.23 7.13 9.40
N THR A 26 -16.24 7.74 8.73
CA THR A 26 -16.49 8.66 7.60
C THR A 26 -17.15 7.92 6.44
N THR A 27 -16.65 6.73 6.07
CA THR A 27 -17.23 5.90 5.02
C THR A 27 -18.67 5.50 5.34
N GLU A 28 -18.96 5.06 6.57
CA GLU A 28 -20.31 4.69 7.01
C GLU A 28 -21.29 5.88 6.93
N ARG A 29 -20.84 7.07 7.26
CA ARG A 29 -21.67 8.30 7.14
C ARG A 29 -21.93 8.68 5.68
N ILE A 30 -20.93 8.50 4.80
CA ILE A 30 -21.13 8.65 3.35
C ILE A 30 -22.22 7.68 2.86
N LEU A 31 -22.16 6.41 3.26
CA LEU A 31 -23.15 5.40 2.86
C LEU A 31 -24.54 5.70 3.43
N PHE A 32 -24.64 6.26 4.62
CA PHE A 32 -25.89 6.69 5.22
C PHE A 32 -26.53 7.85 4.44
N TYR A 33 -25.79 8.94 4.20
CA TYR A 33 -26.32 10.11 3.48
C TYR A 33 -26.62 9.85 2.00
N THR A 34 -25.97 8.89 1.40
CA THR A 34 -26.26 8.46 0.02
C THR A 34 -27.39 7.42 -0.07
N GLY A 35 -27.99 7.03 1.06
CA GLY A 35 -29.14 6.12 1.14
C GLY A 35 -28.79 4.65 0.88
N VAL A 36 -27.51 4.28 0.88
CA VAL A 36 -27.06 2.89 0.79
C VAL A 36 -27.36 2.15 2.09
N ASN A 37 -27.11 2.78 3.23
CA ASN A 37 -27.43 2.29 4.56
C ASN A 37 -28.66 3.03 5.12
N HIS A 38 -29.57 2.26 5.72
CA HIS A 38 -30.77 2.84 6.36
C HIS A 38 -30.56 3.16 7.85
N LYS A 39 -29.47 2.71 8.44
CA LYS A 39 -29.07 2.96 9.82
C LYS A 39 -27.62 3.40 9.85
N ILE A 40 -27.29 4.25 10.80
CA ILE A 40 -25.93 4.65 11.10
C ILE A 40 -25.24 3.45 11.77
N GLY A 41 -24.23 2.86 11.10
CA GLY A 41 -23.37 1.83 11.67
C GLY A 41 -22.32 2.46 12.59
N GLU A 42 -22.16 1.91 13.79
CA GLU A 42 -21.08 2.30 14.71
C GLU A 42 -19.99 1.24 14.69
N VAL A 43 -18.72 1.69 14.52
CA VAL A 43 -17.56 0.80 14.46
C VAL A 43 -17.36 0.06 15.78
N HIS A 44 -17.55 0.76 16.90
CA HIS A 44 -17.40 0.18 18.24
C HIS A 44 -18.42 -0.90 18.58
N ASP A 45 -19.57 -0.90 17.91
CA ASP A 45 -20.63 -1.90 18.09
C ASP A 45 -20.51 -3.07 17.10
N GLY A 46 -19.45 -3.09 16.24
CA GLY A 46 -19.27 -4.09 15.20
C GLY A 46 -20.35 -4.03 14.10
N ALA A 47 -21.02 -2.90 13.96
CA ALA A 47 -22.14 -2.71 13.02
C ALA A 47 -21.74 -2.01 11.72
N ALA A 48 -20.45 -1.78 11.49
CA ALA A 48 -19.93 -1.15 10.27
C ALA A 48 -20.11 -2.06 9.07
N THR A 49 -20.69 -1.55 7.99
CA THR A 49 -21.04 -2.31 6.79
C THR A 49 -19.82 -2.66 5.95
N MET A 50 -18.79 -1.80 5.99
CA MET A 50 -17.55 -1.98 5.22
C MET A 50 -16.60 -2.95 5.90
N ASP A 51 -16.60 -3.08 7.23
CA ASP A 51 -15.84 -4.04 7.99
C ASP A 51 -16.62 -5.36 8.08
N TRP A 52 -16.56 -6.16 7.02
CA TRP A 52 -17.38 -7.37 6.87
C TRP A 52 -16.78 -8.63 7.51
N MET A 53 -15.47 -8.62 7.80
CA MET A 53 -14.81 -9.73 8.48
C MET A 53 -15.06 -9.68 9.98
N GLU A 54 -15.27 -10.84 10.60
CA GLU A 54 -15.40 -10.95 12.06
C GLU A 54 -14.20 -10.34 12.78
N GLN A 55 -12.99 -10.51 12.24
CA GLN A 55 -11.74 -9.97 12.80
C GLN A 55 -11.70 -8.44 12.74
N GLU A 56 -12.23 -7.83 11.68
CA GLU A 56 -12.36 -6.38 11.55
C GLU A 56 -13.29 -5.82 12.62
N GLN A 57 -14.44 -6.46 12.78
CA GLN A 57 -15.45 -6.06 13.77
C GLN A 57 -14.96 -6.24 15.21
N GLU A 58 -14.31 -7.36 15.53
CA GLU A 58 -13.77 -7.64 16.87
C GLU A 58 -12.62 -6.70 17.25
N ARG A 59 -11.78 -6.33 16.28
CA ARG A 59 -10.58 -5.50 16.51
C ARG A 59 -10.84 -4.01 16.29
N GLY A 60 -11.95 -3.65 15.64
CA GLY A 60 -12.30 -2.27 15.28
C GLY A 60 -11.35 -1.65 14.24
N ILE A 61 -10.71 -2.47 13.40
CA ILE A 61 -9.77 -2.02 12.35
C ILE A 61 -10.16 -2.62 11.00
N THR A 62 -10.01 -1.86 9.94
CA THR A 62 -10.13 -2.39 8.56
C THR A 62 -8.87 -3.16 8.20
N ILE A 63 -9.02 -4.41 7.77
CA ILE A 63 -7.95 -5.32 7.39
C ILE A 63 -7.84 -5.40 5.86
N THR A 64 -9.00 -5.58 5.20
CA THR A 64 -9.07 -5.71 3.74
C THR A 64 -9.79 -4.53 3.13
N SER A 65 -9.33 -4.08 1.97
CA SER A 65 -10.05 -3.04 1.23
C SER A 65 -11.43 -3.56 0.79
N ALA A 66 -12.46 -2.75 1.02
CA ALA A 66 -13.82 -3.03 0.57
C ALA A 66 -14.25 -2.01 -0.49
N ALA A 67 -14.91 -2.48 -1.54
CA ALA A 67 -15.41 -1.62 -2.60
C ALA A 67 -16.93 -1.50 -2.52
N THR A 68 -17.45 -0.29 -2.63
CA THR A 68 -18.89 -0.03 -2.69
C THR A 68 -19.22 1.07 -3.66
N THR A 69 -20.46 1.10 -4.12
CA THR A 69 -20.98 2.12 -5.03
C THR A 69 -22.12 2.88 -4.35
N CYS A 70 -22.06 4.19 -4.40
CA CYS A 70 -23.15 5.06 -3.93
C CYS A 70 -23.45 6.15 -4.95
N HIS A 71 -24.51 6.94 -4.70
CA HIS A 71 -24.98 7.97 -5.62
C HIS A 71 -25.21 9.29 -4.85
N TRP A 72 -24.68 10.39 -5.39
CA TRP A 72 -24.86 11.71 -4.81
C TRP A 72 -25.12 12.75 -5.91
N LYS A 73 -26.18 13.54 -5.76
CA LYS A 73 -26.57 14.62 -6.71
C LYS A 73 -26.48 14.24 -8.20
N GLY A 74 -26.86 13.00 -8.55
CA GLY A 74 -26.86 12.52 -9.92
C GLY A 74 -25.47 12.05 -10.44
N TYR A 75 -24.50 11.89 -9.55
CA TYR A 75 -23.20 11.27 -9.78
C TYR A 75 -23.17 9.87 -9.18
N ARG A 76 -22.39 9.01 -9.80
CA ARG A 76 -22.02 7.71 -9.27
C ARG A 76 -20.64 7.81 -8.60
N VAL A 77 -20.54 7.41 -7.37
CA VAL A 77 -19.30 7.41 -6.59
C VAL A 77 -18.97 5.98 -6.19
N ASN A 78 -17.88 5.46 -6.70
CA ASN A 78 -17.30 4.19 -6.28
C ASN A 78 -16.27 4.51 -5.20
N ILE A 79 -16.41 3.87 -4.05
CA ILE A 79 -15.54 4.08 -2.89
C ILE A 79 -14.79 2.79 -2.63
N ILE A 80 -13.47 2.89 -2.49
CA ILE A 80 -12.63 1.83 -1.95
C ILE A 80 -12.17 2.28 -0.57
N ASP A 81 -12.63 1.59 0.45
CA ASP A 81 -12.17 1.78 1.83
C ASP A 81 -10.87 1.01 2.03
N THR A 82 -9.79 1.69 2.41
CA THR A 82 -8.45 1.09 2.52
C THR A 82 -8.09 0.86 3.99
N PRO A 83 -7.29 -0.17 4.32
CA PRO A 83 -6.78 -0.33 5.68
C PRO A 83 -5.98 0.87 6.15
N GLY A 84 -6.01 1.15 7.46
CA GLY A 84 -5.19 2.18 8.08
C GLY A 84 -3.94 1.65 8.77
N HIS A 85 -3.77 0.32 8.87
CA HIS A 85 -2.66 -0.30 9.59
C HIS A 85 -1.48 -0.59 8.67
N VAL A 86 -0.26 -0.38 9.17
CA VAL A 86 1.00 -0.54 8.39
C VAL A 86 1.22 -1.95 7.85
N ASP A 87 0.77 -2.97 8.55
CA ASP A 87 0.89 -4.37 8.10
C ASP A 87 0.09 -4.63 6.82
N PHE A 88 -0.84 -3.73 6.46
CA PHE A 88 -1.72 -3.83 5.29
C PHE A 88 -1.48 -2.72 4.25
N THR A 89 -0.32 -2.08 4.26
CA THR A 89 0.04 -1.02 3.29
C THR A 89 -0.10 -1.47 1.85
N VAL A 90 0.08 -2.75 1.57
CA VAL A 90 -0.13 -3.33 0.24
C VAL A 90 -1.58 -3.26 -0.23
N GLU A 91 -2.54 -3.39 0.67
CA GLU A 91 -3.96 -3.17 0.33
C GLU A 91 -4.22 -1.71 -0.06
N VAL A 92 -3.54 -0.77 0.62
CA VAL A 92 -3.59 0.66 0.28
C VAL A 92 -2.99 0.89 -1.11
N GLU A 93 -1.83 0.33 -1.36
CA GLU A 93 -1.09 0.49 -2.62
C GLU A 93 -1.87 -0.08 -3.82
N ARG A 94 -2.44 -1.29 -3.68
CA ARG A 94 -3.33 -1.89 -4.67
C ARG A 94 -4.54 -1.00 -4.97
N SER A 95 -5.11 -0.41 -3.93
CA SER A 95 -6.26 0.48 -4.06
C SER A 95 -5.89 1.78 -4.76
N LEU A 96 -4.81 2.44 -4.34
CA LEU A 96 -4.32 3.69 -4.94
C LEU A 96 -4.03 3.54 -6.44
N ARG A 97 -3.56 2.38 -6.88
CA ARG A 97 -3.28 2.09 -8.30
C ARG A 97 -4.53 2.13 -9.18
N VAL A 98 -5.70 1.86 -8.63
CA VAL A 98 -6.97 1.77 -9.37
C VAL A 98 -7.93 2.91 -9.10
N LEU A 99 -7.56 3.85 -8.25
CA LEU A 99 -8.35 5.03 -7.93
C LEU A 99 -8.02 6.20 -8.85
N ASP A 100 -8.98 7.07 -9.06
CA ASP A 100 -8.79 8.34 -9.77
C ASP A 100 -8.45 9.46 -8.80
N GLY A 101 -8.99 9.40 -7.58
CA GLY A 101 -8.74 10.38 -6.53
C GLY A 101 -8.91 9.77 -5.13
N SER A 102 -8.56 10.51 -4.11
CA SER A 102 -8.70 10.04 -2.74
C SER A 102 -9.09 11.15 -1.75
N VAL A 103 -9.67 10.73 -0.63
CA VAL A 103 -9.94 11.55 0.53
C VAL A 103 -8.99 11.14 1.65
N ALA A 104 -8.10 12.04 2.04
CA ALA A 104 -7.19 11.83 3.16
C ALA A 104 -7.83 12.34 4.45
N VAL A 105 -8.08 11.44 5.39
CA VAL A 105 -8.72 11.78 6.67
C VAL A 105 -7.67 11.92 7.75
N PHE A 106 -7.64 13.07 8.41
CA PHE A 106 -6.75 13.39 9.53
C PHE A 106 -7.54 13.68 10.79
N SER A 107 -6.95 13.42 11.95
CA SER A 107 -7.53 13.82 13.24
C SER A 107 -7.27 15.30 13.49
N ALA A 108 -8.30 16.05 13.90
CA ALA A 108 -8.15 17.46 14.27
C ALA A 108 -7.29 17.67 15.53
N LYS A 109 -7.15 16.63 16.36
CA LYS A 109 -6.29 16.64 17.55
C LYS A 109 -4.83 16.40 17.20
N ASP A 110 -4.58 15.38 16.39
CA ASP A 110 -3.23 14.84 16.19
C ASP A 110 -2.57 15.33 14.90
N GLY A 111 -3.36 15.86 13.95
CA GLY A 111 -2.88 16.28 12.64
C GLY A 111 -2.29 15.12 11.85
N VAL A 112 -1.14 15.36 11.19
CA VAL A 112 -0.41 14.36 10.42
C VAL A 112 0.40 13.47 11.34
N GLN A 113 0.22 12.17 11.19
CA GLN A 113 0.94 11.12 11.91
C GLN A 113 1.81 10.30 10.92
N THR A 114 2.76 9.50 11.42
CA THR A 114 3.73 8.76 10.60
C THR A 114 3.08 7.86 9.54
N GLN A 115 2.00 7.20 9.89
CA GLN A 115 1.27 6.39 8.90
C GLN A 115 0.62 7.25 7.81
N SER A 116 0.14 8.43 8.18
CA SER A 116 -0.38 9.40 7.20
C SER A 116 0.70 9.80 6.18
N GLU A 117 1.94 10.02 6.64
CA GLU A 117 3.08 10.31 5.76
C GLU A 117 3.36 9.17 4.78
N THR A 118 3.31 7.93 5.25
CA THR A 118 3.55 6.76 4.40
C THR A 118 2.49 6.65 3.31
N VAL A 119 1.21 6.72 3.68
CA VAL A 119 0.10 6.64 2.70
C VAL A 119 0.09 7.85 1.76
N TRP A 120 0.45 9.03 2.26
CA TRP A 120 0.57 10.24 1.45
C TRP A 120 1.67 10.11 0.40
N ARG A 121 2.86 9.61 0.78
CA ARG A 121 3.97 9.34 -0.17
C ARG A 121 3.59 8.28 -1.22
N GLN A 122 2.85 7.25 -0.84
CA GLN A 122 2.33 6.27 -1.80
C GLN A 122 1.37 6.93 -2.80
N ALA A 123 0.48 7.81 -2.33
CA ALA A 123 -0.42 8.55 -3.21
C ALA A 123 0.34 9.54 -4.13
N ASP A 124 1.46 10.12 -3.67
CA ASP A 124 2.36 10.94 -4.51
C ASP A 124 3.03 10.08 -5.60
N HIS A 125 3.50 8.89 -5.23
CA HIS A 125 4.12 7.96 -6.18
C HIS A 125 3.19 7.61 -7.35
N TYR A 126 1.90 7.38 -7.07
CA TYR A 126 0.89 7.09 -8.09
C TYR A 126 0.21 8.33 -8.66
N HIS A 127 0.63 9.54 -8.29
CA HIS A 127 0.05 10.82 -8.73
C HIS A 127 -1.47 10.87 -8.55
N VAL A 128 -1.96 10.41 -7.39
CA VAL A 128 -3.38 10.38 -7.08
C VAL A 128 -3.83 11.75 -6.55
N PRO A 129 -4.69 12.48 -7.27
CA PRO A 129 -5.32 13.71 -6.77
C PRO A 129 -6.09 13.46 -5.48
N ARG A 130 -6.00 14.40 -4.53
CA ARG A 130 -6.66 14.20 -3.24
C ARG A 130 -7.15 15.49 -2.61
N ILE A 131 -8.18 15.33 -1.78
CA ILE A 131 -8.65 16.33 -0.84
C ILE A 131 -8.43 15.83 0.58
N ALA A 132 -8.30 16.72 1.53
CA ALA A 132 -8.12 16.38 2.93
C ALA A 132 -9.40 16.65 3.74
N PHE A 133 -9.69 15.79 4.71
CA PHE A 133 -10.78 15.95 5.64
C PHE A 133 -10.27 15.87 7.08
N ILE A 134 -10.30 17.01 7.77
CA ILE A 134 -9.91 17.10 9.18
C ILE A 134 -11.12 16.69 10.02
N ASN A 135 -11.07 15.46 10.50
CA ASN A 135 -12.14 14.80 11.25
C ASN A 135 -11.95 14.98 12.77
N LYS A 136 -12.94 14.60 13.54
CA LYS A 136 -12.94 14.64 15.01
C LYS A 136 -12.86 16.05 15.59
N MET A 137 -13.48 17.03 14.96
CA MET A 137 -13.57 18.41 15.48
C MET A 137 -14.24 18.51 16.84
N ASP A 138 -14.99 17.47 17.25
CA ASP A 138 -15.67 17.33 18.54
C ASP A 138 -14.77 16.83 19.67
N THR A 139 -13.55 16.39 19.39
CA THR A 139 -12.63 15.80 20.37
C THR A 139 -11.88 16.86 21.16
N VAL A 140 -11.58 16.55 22.43
CA VAL A 140 -10.76 17.43 23.28
C VAL A 140 -9.35 17.57 22.67
N GLY A 141 -8.90 18.82 22.50
CA GLY A 141 -7.63 19.12 21.83
C GLY A 141 -7.76 19.36 20.32
N ALA A 142 -8.97 19.28 19.74
CA ALA A 142 -9.15 19.53 18.31
C ALA A 142 -8.79 20.97 17.92
N ASP A 143 -7.95 21.10 16.88
CA ASP A 143 -7.58 22.38 16.29
C ASP A 143 -7.39 22.23 14.77
N PHE A 144 -8.31 22.80 14.00
CA PHE A 144 -8.33 22.70 12.54
C PHE A 144 -7.09 23.32 11.89
N LEU A 145 -6.75 24.53 12.28
CA LEU A 145 -5.64 25.27 11.67
C LEU A 145 -4.29 24.66 12.00
N HIS A 146 -4.15 24.14 13.22
CA HIS A 146 -2.98 23.36 13.58
C HIS A 146 -2.86 22.10 12.72
N ALA A 147 -3.92 21.35 12.53
CA ALA A 147 -3.93 20.16 11.67
C ALA A 147 -3.55 20.48 10.21
N VAL A 148 -4.07 21.58 9.65
CA VAL A 148 -3.67 22.07 8.30
C VAL A 148 -2.18 22.39 8.27
N LYS A 149 -1.67 23.09 9.30
CA LYS A 149 -0.25 23.42 9.38
C LYS A 149 0.64 22.17 9.44
N THR A 150 0.23 21.11 10.13
CA THR A 150 1.00 19.85 10.14
C THR A 150 1.09 19.22 8.75
N MET A 151 0.11 19.43 7.85
CA MET A 151 0.20 18.99 6.46
C MET A 151 1.29 19.75 5.69
N GLU A 152 1.40 21.06 5.91
CA GLU A 152 2.47 21.87 5.31
C GLU A 152 3.84 21.47 5.85
N ASP A 153 3.98 21.33 7.15
CA ASP A 153 5.27 21.09 7.83
C ASP A 153 5.80 19.67 7.62
N ARG A 154 4.94 18.64 7.66
CA ARG A 154 5.34 17.23 7.65
C ARG A 154 5.18 16.56 6.28
N LEU A 155 4.14 16.93 5.51
CA LEU A 155 3.91 16.38 4.18
C LEU A 155 4.45 17.27 3.07
N HIS A 156 4.89 18.50 3.40
CA HIS A 156 5.25 19.55 2.44
C HIS A 156 4.13 19.79 1.41
N ALA A 157 2.88 19.60 1.85
CA ALA A 157 1.70 19.72 1.02
C ALA A 157 1.28 21.19 0.91
N ASN A 158 0.92 21.63 -0.30
CA ASN A 158 0.27 22.93 -0.51
C ASN A 158 -1.21 22.81 -0.08
N ALA A 159 -1.44 22.78 1.23
CA ALA A 159 -2.76 22.59 1.82
C ALA A 159 -3.55 23.92 1.82
N LEU A 160 -4.79 23.88 1.33
CA LEU A 160 -5.65 25.05 1.22
C LEU A 160 -6.95 24.84 2.00
N ALA A 161 -7.12 25.55 3.10
CA ALA A 161 -8.36 25.52 3.88
C ALA A 161 -9.53 26.08 3.06
N MET A 162 -10.54 25.26 2.77
CA MET A 162 -11.76 25.62 2.05
C MET A 162 -12.90 25.98 3.01
N GLN A 163 -12.75 25.62 4.26
CA GLN A 163 -13.77 25.77 5.31
C GLN A 163 -13.11 26.22 6.62
N LEU A 164 -13.93 26.79 7.50
CA LEU A 164 -13.57 27.03 8.90
C LEU A 164 -14.63 26.45 9.82
N PRO A 165 -14.23 25.80 10.93
CA PRO A 165 -15.20 25.28 11.92
C PRO A 165 -15.80 26.43 12.76
N ILE A 166 -17.08 26.29 13.14
CA ILE A 166 -17.73 27.14 14.13
C ILE A 166 -17.62 26.44 15.47
N GLY A 167 -16.76 26.97 16.34
CA GLY A 167 -16.42 26.33 17.61
C GLY A 167 -15.45 25.16 17.44
N LYS A 168 -15.07 24.54 18.54
CA LYS A 168 -14.24 23.34 18.62
C LYS A 168 -14.62 22.51 19.83
N GLN A 169 -14.32 21.22 19.78
CA GLN A 169 -14.66 20.28 20.86
C GLN A 169 -16.19 20.27 21.11
N ASP A 170 -16.62 20.41 22.35
CA ASP A 170 -18.07 20.43 22.72
C ASP A 170 -18.82 21.61 22.11
N THR A 171 -18.11 22.67 21.69
CA THR A 171 -18.72 23.86 21.07
C THR A 171 -18.77 23.80 19.55
N PHE A 172 -18.33 22.69 18.93
CA PHE A 172 -18.38 22.52 17.49
C PHE A 172 -19.83 22.34 17.00
N THR A 173 -20.39 23.38 16.43
CA THR A 173 -21.79 23.45 16.04
C THR A 173 -22.02 23.54 14.55
N GLY A 174 -21.05 23.97 13.78
CA GLY A 174 -21.23 24.19 12.35
C GLY A 174 -19.93 24.41 11.59
N ILE A 175 -20.08 24.67 10.30
CA ILE A 175 -18.98 24.82 9.35
C ILE A 175 -19.26 26.02 8.46
N ILE A 176 -18.25 26.85 8.20
CA ILE A 176 -18.34 27.97 7.28
C ILE A 176 -17.71 27.55 5.96
N ASP A 177 -18.45 27.68 4.87
CA ASP A 177 -17.91 27.65 3.51
C ASP A 177 -17.30 28.99 3.16
N LEU A 178 -16.00 29.01 2.89
CA LEU A 178 -15.26 30.24 2.65
C LEU A 178 -15.55 30.87 1.28
N LEU A 179 -15.90 30.07 0.28
CA LEU A 179 -16.27 30.59 -1.04
C LEU A 179 -17.69 31.20 -1.04
N GLU A 180 -18.64 30.51 -0.46
CA GLU A 180 -20.05 30.93 -0.37
C GLU A 180 -20.26 32.02 0.68
N ARG A 181 -19.33 32.22 1.61
CA ARG A 181 -19.47 33.09 2.81
C ARG A 181 -20.71 32.76 3.62
N LYS A 182 -20.99 31.48 3.83
CA LYS A 182 -22.16 30.98 4.56
C LYS A 182 -21.77 29.95 5.59
N ALA A 183 -22.55 29.93 6.66
CA ALA A 183 -22.38 28.99 7.75
C ALA A 183 -23.48 27.93 7.71
N GLU A 184 -23.13 26.65 7.69
CA GLU A 184 -24.04 25.55 7.97
C GLU A 184 -23.99 25.21 9.47
N VAL A 185 -25.11 25.41 10.17
CA VAL A 185 -25.24 25.11 11.58
C VAL A 185 -26.17 23.91 11.75
N TYR A 186 -25.66 22.86 12.37
CA TYR A 186 -26.39 21.59 12.53
C TYR A 186 -27.34 21.66 13.72
N LEU A 187 -28.58 21.23 13.51
CA LEU A 187 -29.67 21.27 14.48
C LEU A 187 -30.05 19.89 15.02
N SER A 188 -29.75 18.82 14.27
CA SER A 188 -30.06 17.44 14.68
C SER A 188 -28.77 16.64 14.88
N ASP A 189 -28.82 15.64 15.77
CA ASP A 189 -27.68 14.77 16.08
C ASP A 189 -27.31 13.84 14.91
N ASP A 190 -28.27 13.53 14.02
CA ASP A 190 -28.04 12.73 12.80
C ASP A 190 -27.54 13.58 11.61
N GLY A 191 -27.33 14.89 11.79
CA GLY A 191 -26.85 15.81 10.79
C GLY A 191 -27.76 16.00 9.58
N THR A 192 -29.00 15.51 9.61
CA THR A 192 -29.98 15.67 8.51
C THR A 192 -30.62 17.02 8.47
N GLN A 193 -30.72 17.69 9.62
CA GLN A 193 -31.29 19.02 9.77
C GLN A 193 -30.18 20.02 10.07
N TYR A 194 -30.00 20.96 9.19
CA TYR A 194 -29.09 22.09 9.35
C TYR A 194 -29.71 23.36 8.78
N GLU A 195 -29.27 24.50 9.26
CA GLU A 195 -29.63 25.82 8.74
C GLU A 195 -28.43 26.50 8.11
N VAL A 196 -28.65 27.08 6.95
CA VAL A 196 -27.67 27.98 6.32
C VAL A 196 -27.88 29.38 6.88
N ARG A 197 -26.85 29.90 7.54
CA ARG A 197 -26.84 31.22 8.19
C ARG A 197 -25.74 32.11 7.64
N GLU A 198 -25.85 33.40 7.93
CA GLU A 198 -24.75 34.31 7.71
C GLU A 198 -23.56 33.97 8.63
N VAL A 199 -22.36 34.34 8.20
CA VAL A 199 -21.13 34.14 8.98
C VAL A 199 -21.27 34.86 10.34
N PRO A 200 -20.91 34.20 11.46
CA PRO A 200 -20.87 34.85 12.77
C PRO A 200 -20.01 36.12 12.76
N GLU A 201 -20.46 37.18 13.46
CA GLU A 201 -19.82 38.48 13.41
C GLU A 201 -18.34 38.46 13.83
N ASP A 202 -18.03 37.65 14.85
CA ASP A 202 -16.68 37.43 15.39
C ASP A 202 -15.76 36.64 14.47
N MET A 203 -16.27 36.00 13.43
CA MET A 203 -15.50 35.23 12.45
C MET A 203 -15.35 35.91 11.09
N LYS A 204 -16.05 37.02 10.84
CA LYS A 204 -16.04 37.68 9.51
C LYS A 204 -14.65 38.02 9.02
N ASP A 205 -13.82 38.65 9.85
CA ASP A 205 -12.47 39.05 9.48
C ASP A 205 -11.60 37.84 9.12
N LEU A 206 -11.72 36.76 9.89
CA LEU A 206 -10.99 35.53 9.66
C LEU A 206 -11.46 34.84 8.36
N VAL A 207 -12.78 34.85 8.10
CA VAL A 207 -13.35 34.30 6.86
C VAL A 207 -12.85 35.06 5.63
N GLU A 208 -12.81 36.39 5.66
CA GLU A 208 -12.27 37.16 4.56
C GLU A 208 -10.77 36.92 4.37
N GLU A 209 -9.97 36.84 5.44
CA GLU A 209 -8.55 36.50 5.34
C GLU A 209 -8.31 35.17 4.64
N TYR A 210 -9.03 34.11 5.05
CA TYR A 210 -8.84 32.80 4.46
C TYR A 210 -9.45 32.68 3.04
N ARG A 211 -10.52 33.43 2.75
CA ARG A 211 -11.06 33.53 1.42
C ARG A 211 -10.10 34.22 0.45
N ASP A 212 -9.45 35.30 0.88
CA ASP A 212 -8.41 35.95 0.08
C ASP A 212 -7.27 35.00 -0.26
N LYS A 213 -6.83 34.16 0.69
CA LYS A 213 -5.86 33.10 0.44
C LYS A 213 -6.34 32.10 -0.64
N ILE A 214 -7.63 31.74 -0.63
CA ILE A 214 -8.21 30.87 -1.66
C ILE A 214 -8.15 31.53 -3.03
N ILE A 215 -8.52 32.81 -3.14
CA ILE A 215 -8.49 33.56 -4.39
C ILE A 215 -7.07 33.72 -4.89
N GLU A 216 -6.11 34.03 -4.01
CA GLU A 216 -4.69 34.12 -4.34
C GLU A 216 -4.18 32.79 -4.91
N LYS A 217 -4.46 31.67 -4.24
CA LYS A 217 -4.07 30.32 -4.71
C LYS A 217 -4.75 29.93 -6.03
N ALA A 218 -6.01 30.30 -6.21
CA ALA A 218 -6.68 30.09 -7.48
C ALA A 218 -6.03 30.93 -8.63
N ALA A 219 -5.63 32.15 -8.33
CA ALA A 219 -4.96 33.04 -9.29
C ALA A 219 -3.55 32.53 -9.65
N GLU A 220 -2.78 31.95 -8.71
CA GLU A 220 -1.48 31.32 -9.01
C GLU A 220 -1.59 30.23 -10.11
N GLY A 221 -2.70 29.54 -10.22
CA GLY A 221 -2.94 28.48 -11.19
C GLY A 221 -3.67 28.90 -12.48
N ASP A 222 -3.96 30.21 -12.67
CA ASP A 222 -4.74 30.70 -13.81
C ASP A 222 -4.42 32.14 -14.15
N ASP A 223 -3.84 32.36 -15.32
CA ASP A 223 -3.42 33.71 -15.77
C ASP A 223 -4.58 34.72 -15.83
N ALA A 224 -5.77 34.30 -16.25
CA ALA A 224 -6.95 35.17 -16.32
C ALA A 224 -7.47 35.54 -14.92
N LEU A 225 -7.38 34.64 -13.96
CA LEU A 225 -7.68 34.94 -12.56
C LEU A 225 -6.61 35.82 -11.93
N MET A 226 -5.34 35.65 -12.29
CA MET A 226 -4.26 36.50 -11.84
C MET A 226 -4.45 37.95 -12.30
N GLU A 227 -4.88 38.18 -13.55
CA GLU A 227 -5.22 39.51 -14.04
C GLU A 227 -6.34 40.13 -13.19
N LYS A 228 -7.45 39.43 -12.99
CA LYS A 228 -8.56 39.90 -12.14
C LYS A 228 -8.13 40.22 -10.72
N TYR A 229 -7.30 39.35 -10.13
CA TYR A 229 -6.77 39.53 -8.78
C TYR A 229 -5.93 40.82 -8.65
N LEU A 230 -5.05 41.06 -9.63
CA LEU A 230 -4.20 42.26 -9.66
C LEU A 230 -5.02 43.56 -9.92
N GLU A 231 -6.12 43.48 -10.67
CA GLU A 231 -7.04 44.56 -10.91
C GLU A 231 -8.04 44.81 -9.76
N GLY A 232 -8.05 43.94 -8.75
CA GLY A 232 -8.97 44.01 -7.63
C GLY A 232 -10.42 43.65 -8.02
N VAL A 233 -10.60 42.88 -9.10
CA VAL A 233 -11.89 42.38 -9.56
C VAL A 233 -12.15 41.03 -8.91
N GLU A 234 -13.26 40.90 -8.18
CA GLU A 234 -13.65 39.66 -7.55
C GLU A 234 -14.03 38.62 -8.59
N PRO A 235 -13.35 37.42 -8.65
CA PRO A 235 -13.70 36.37 -9.58
C PRO A 235 -15.00 35.65 -9.13
N SER A 236 -15.68 34.99 -10.05
CA SER A 236 -16.84 34.17 -9.72
C SER A 236 -16.40 32.88 -8.96
N ILE A 237 -17.31 32.34 -8.17
CA ILE A 237 -17.07 31.11 -7.41
C ILE A 237 -16.71 29.94 -8.37
N GLU A 238 -17.39 29.87 -9.51
CA GLU A 238 -17.14 28.85 -10.55
C GLU A 238 -15.74 28.94 -11.13
N GLU A 239 -15.24 30.14 -11.40
CA GLU A 239 -13.87 30.34 -11.89
C GLU A 239 -12.83 29.92 -10.85
N VAL A 240 -13.06 30.28 -9.59
CA VAL A 240 -12.18 29.88 -8.47
C VAL A 240 -12.18 28.37 -8.31
N LYS A 241 -13.35 27.73 -8.25
CA LYS A 241 -13.49 26.28 -8.17
C LYS A 241 -12.82 25.57 -9.34
N ALA A 242 -12.95 26.08 -10.56
CA ALA A 242 -12.33 25.48 -11.75
C ALA A 242 -10.80 25.53 -11.68
N SER A 243 -10.21 26.64 -11.22
CA SER A 243 -8.77 26.75 -11.04
C SER A 243 -8.24 25.81 -9.93
N ILE A 244 -8.88 25.81 -8.76
CA ILE A 244 -8.52 24.91 -7.66
C ILE A 244 -8.63 23.46 -8.10
N ARG A 245 -9.70 23.08 -8.81
CA ARG A 245 -9.85 21.75 -9.39
C ARG A 245 -8.66 21.36 -10.27
N ARG A 246 -8.26 22.22 -11.21
CA ARG A 246 -7.09 21.93 -12.09
C ARG A 246 -5.83 21.68 -11.29
N GLN A 247 -5.54 22.54 -10.31
CA GLN A 247 -4.37 22.37 -9.44
C GLN A 247 -4.44 21.10 -8.60
N THR A 248 -5.65 20.74 -8.11
CA THR A 248 -5.87 19.48 -7.38
C THR A 248 -5.64 18.27 -8.28
N LEU A 249 -6.13 18.29 -9.51
CA LEU A 249 -5.92 17.21 -10.49
C LEU A 249 -4.44 17.01 -10.84
N ASN A 250 -3.65 18.07 -10.82
CA ASN A 250 -2.22 18.02 -11.04
C ASN A 250 -1.40 17.67 -9.77
N CYS A 251 -2.05 17.50 -8.63
CA CYS A 251 -1.41 17.33 -7.32
C CYS A 251 -0.56 18.52 -6.87
N ASP A 252 -0.84 19.73 -7.37
CA ASP A 252 -0.13 20.97 -7.00
C ASP A 252 -0.72 21.62 -5.74
N LEU A 253 -1.99 21.33 -5.44
CA LEU A 253 -2.74 21.92 -4.34
C LEU A 253 -3.75 20.91 -3.77
N PHE A 254 -3.92 20.95 -2.45
CA PHE A 254 -4.79 20.02 -1.73
C PHE A 254 -5.87 20.78 -0.92
N PRO A 255 -7.13 20.80 -1.39
CA PRO A 255 -8.24 21.40 -0.64
C PRO A 255 -8.50 20.67 0.68
N VAL A 256 -8.66 21.43 1.76
CA VAL A 256 -8.86 20.89 3.11
C VAL A 256 -10.24 21.27 3.64
N PHE A 257 -10.97 20.29 4.12
CA PHE A 257 -12.31 20.37 4.68
C PHE A 257 -12.29 19.92 6.13
N CYS A 258 -13.33 20.26 6.90
CA CYS A 258 -13.42 19.87 8.31
C CYS A 258 -14.78 19.28 8.68
N GLY A 259 -14.81 18.52 9.77
CA GLY A 259 -16.05 17.97 10.30
C GLY A 259 -15.84 17.01 11.46
N SER A 260 -16.93 16.38 11.85
CA SER A 260 -16.94 15.26 12.77
C SER A 260 -17.87 14.17 12.23
N ALA A 261 -17.27 13.10 11.73
CA ALA A 261 -18.03 11.94 11.26
C ALA A 261 -18.85 11.32 12.39
N TYR A 262 -18.30 11.24 13.60
CA TYR A 262 -19.01 10.71 14.76
C TYR A 262 -20.23 11.55 15.13
N LYS A 263 -20.14 12.86 15.04
CA LYS A 263 -21.26 13.80 15.29
C LYS A 263 -22.08 14.12 14.04
N ASN A 264 -21.87 13.41 12.94
CA ASN A 264 -22.63 13.55 11.68
C ASN A 264 -22.58 14.97 11.08
N LYS A 265 -21.44 15.66 11.18
CA LYS A 265 -21.27 17.04 10.71
C LYS A 265 -20.20 17.14 9.63
N GLY A 266 -20.49 17.81 8.52
CA GLY A 266 -19.54 18.10 7.43
C GLY A 266 -19.48 17.04 6.33
N ILE A 267 -20.18 15.91 6.42
CA ILE A 267 -20.08 14.81 5.44
C ILE A 267 -20.76 15.17 4.11
N GLN A 268 -21.89 15.85 4.14
CA GLN A 268 -22.57 16.28 2.91
C GLN A 268 -21.70 17.29 2.13
N MET A 269 -21.05 18.22 2.83
CA MET A 269 -20.10 19.15 2.21
C MET A 269 -18.86 18.42 1.68
N LEU A 270 -18.39 17.38 2.35
CA LEU A 270 -17.29 16.52 1.85
C LEU A 270 -17.71 15.79 0.56
N LEU A 271 -18.94 15.27 0.48
CA LEU A 271 -19.45 14.65 -0.73
C LEU A 271 -19.53 15.65 -1.89
N ASP A 272 -19.96 16.88 -1.62
CA ASP A 272 -19.95 17.95 -2.63
C ASP A 272 -18.51 18.27 -3.09
N ALA A 273 -17.55 18.33 -2.19
CA ALA A 273 -16.15 18.55 -2.49
C ALA A 273 -15.55 17.41 -3.34
N VAL A 274 -15.94 16.16 -3.11
CA VAL A 274 -15.57 15.01 -3.96
C VAL A 274 -16.02 15.24 -5.40
N LEU A 275 -17.25 15.74 -5.60
CA LEU A 275 -17.77 16.03 -6.95
C LEU A 275 -17.06 17.22 -7.59
N ASP A 276 -16.79 18.27 -6.82
CA ASP A 276 -16.23 19.53 -7.31
C ASP A 276 -14.74 19.43 -7.63
N TYR A 277 -13.93 18.72 -6.84
CA TYR A 277 -12.47 18.78 -6.90
C TYR A 277 -11.80 17.49 -7.33
N LEU A 278 -12.41 16.32 -7.14
CA LEU A 278 -11.80 15.05 -7.54
C LEU A 278 -12.11 14.67 -8.98
N PRO A 279 -11.21 13.93 -9.66
CA PRO A 279 -11.33 13.63 -11.08
C PRO A 279 -12.46 12.65 -11.41
N ALA A 280 -13.00 12.80 -12.62
CA ALA A 280 -13.68 11.73 -13.32
C ALA A 280 -12.64 10.84 -14.03
N PRO A 281 -12.99 9.61 -14.46
CA PRO A 281 -12.08 8.78 -15.26
C PRO A 281 -11.60 9.44 -16.56
N THR A 282 -12.33 10.43 -17.06
CA THR A 282 -11.98 11.24 -18.26
C THR A 282 -10.95 12.33 -17.98
N ASP A 283 -10.78 12.72 -16.73
CA ASP A 283 -9.82 13.76 -16.33
C ASP A 283 -8.43 13.18 -16.06
N VAL A 284 -8.36 11.85 -15.92
CA VAL A 284 -7.09 11.13 -15.66
C VAL A 284 -6.41 10.84 -16.99
N PRO A 285 -5.07 10.94 -17.08
CA PRO A 285 -4.33 10.58 -18.27
C PRO A 285 -4.66 9.16 -18.77
N ALA A 286 -4.55 8.95 -20.08
CA ALA A 286 -4.72 7.63 -20.69
C ALA A 286 -3.79 6.61 -20.01
N VAL A 287 -4.32 5.43 -19.67
CA VAL A 287 -3.51 4.41 -19.00
C VAL A 287 -2.42 3.91 -19.94
N LYS A 288 -1.21 3.81 -19.42
CA LYS A 288 -0.04 3.32 -20.12
C LYS A 288 0.13 1.82 -19.91
N GLY A 289 0.72 1.17 -20.90
CA GLY A 289 1.08 -0.23 -20.82
C GLY A 289 2.03 -0.60 -21.95
N ILE A 290 2.42 -1.87 -22.00
CA ILE A 290 3.36 -2.40 -22.97
C ILE A 290 2.62 -3.38 -23.89
N ASP A 291 2.82 -3.27 -25.19
CA ASP A 291 2.39 -4.30 -26.14
C ASP A 291 3.24 -5.56 -25.93
N PRO A 292 2.66 -6.70 -25.53
CA PRO A 292 3.44 -7.92 -25.27
C PRO A 292 4.10 -8.51 -26.50
N LYS A 293 3.72 -8.08 -27.73
CA LYS A 293 4.30 -8.56 -28.98
C LYS A 293 5.47 -7.73 -29.44
N THR A 294 5.38 -6.40 -29.30
CA THR A 294 6.41 -5.47 -29.79
C THR A 294 7.33 -4.97 -28.68
N GLY A 295 6.89 -4.99 -27.42
CA GLY A 295 7.60 -4.41 -26.29
C GLY A 295 7.50 -2.87 -26.24
N GLU A 296 6.71 -2.25 -27.11
CA GLU A 296 6.55 -0.79 -27.19
C GLU A 296 5.52 -0.31 -26.16
N GLU A 297 5.72 0.91 -25.65
CA GLU A 297 4.75 1.59 -24.80
C GLU A 297 3.53 2.00 -25.63
N ILE A 298 2.36 1.62 -25.18
CA ILE A 298 1.06 1.98 -25.78
C ILE A 298 0.12 2.54 -24.72
N THR A 299 -0.86 3.32 -25.15
CA THR A 299 -1.84 3.94 -24.25
C THR A 299 -3.26 3.50 -24.58
N ARG A 300 -4.15 3.59 -23.59
CA ARG A 300 -5.60 3.39 -23.73
C ARG A 300 -6.35 4.54 -23.11
N GLU A 301 -7.17 5.20 -23.89
CA GLU A 301 -8.05 6.27 -23.41
C GLU A 301 -9.27 5.70 -22.66
N SER A 302 -9.74 6.45 -21.66
CA SER A 302 -10.99 6.14 -20.96
C SER A 302 -12.19 6.36 -21.87
N SER A 303 -12.57 5.34 -22.63
CA SER A 303 -13.68 5.37 -23.59
C SER A 303 -14.28 3.97 -23.76
N ASP A 304 -15.61 3.90 -23.78
CA ASP A 304 -16.34 2.65 -24.04
C ASP A 304 -16.11 2.09 -25.46
N LYS A 305 -15.66 2.94 -26.39
CA LYS A 305 -15.38 2.57 -27.79
C LYS A 305 -13.96 2.06 -28.02
N ALA A 306 -13.06 2.29 -27.09
CA ALA A 306 -11.68 1.80 -27.17
C ALA A 306 -11.60 0.28 -26.96
N PRO A 307 -10.51 -0.38 -27.38
CA PRO A 307 -10.28 -1.77 -27.06
C PRO A 307 -10.27 -2.00 -25.53
N MET A 308 -10.89 -3.08 -25.09
CA MET A 308 -11.02 -3.37 -23.66
C MET A 308 -9.66 -3.61 -23.00
N ALA A 309 -9.41 -2.92 -21.89
CA ALA A 309 -8.30 -3.12 -21.00
C ALA A 309 -8.73 -2.93 -19.55
N ALA A 310 -8.41 -3.89 -18.70
CA ALA A 310 -8.73 -3.89 -17.29
C ALA A 310 -7.58 -4.45 -16.45
N LEU A 311 -7.51 -4.07 -15.19
CA LEU A 311 -6.54 -4.56 -14.22
C LEU A 311 -7.27 -5.30 -13.09
N ALA A 312 -6.89 -6.55 -12.85
CA ALA A 312 -7.32 -7.31 -11.68
C ALA A 312 -6.47 -6.87 -10.48
N PHE A 313 -7.05 -6.13 -9.54
CA PHE A 313 -6.30 -5.53 -8.44
C PHE A 313 -6.48 -6.24 -7.09
N LYS A 314 -7.49 -7.10 -6.97
CA LYS A 314 -7.75 -7.86 -5.75
C LYS A 314 -8.42 -9.19 -6.06
N ILE A 315 -7.94 -10.24 -5.41
CA ILE A 315 -8.57 -11.56 -5.41
C ILE A 315 -9.11 -11.83 -4.01
N MET A 316 -10.28 -12.44 -3.92
CA MET A 316 -10.91 -12.85 -2.67
C MET A 316 -11.53 -14.23 -2.83
N ALA A 317 -11.34 -15.11 -1.86
CA ALA A 317 -12.06 -16.37 -1.79
C ALA A 317 -13.40 -16.16 -1.08
N ASP A 318 -14.47 -16.44 -1.78
CA ASP A 318 -15.82 -16.35 -1.24
C ASP A 318 -16.38 -17.76 -1.01
N PRO A 319 -16.96 -18.03 0.18
CA PRO A 319 -17.48 -19.37 0.51
C PRO A 319 -18.58 -19.87 -0.43
N PHE A 320 -19.35 -18.94 -1.04
CA PHE A 320 -20.53 -19.27 -1.84
C PHE A 320 -20.28 -19.26 -3.34
N VAL A 321 -19.46 -18.34 -3.83
CA VAL A 321 -19.22 -18.17 -5.27
C VAL A 321 -17.81 -18.57 -5.70
N GLY A 322 -16.95 -18.92 -4.76
CA GLY A 322 -15.55 -19.29 -5.01
C GLY A 322 -14.65 -18.08 -5.22
N LYS A 323 -13.77 -18.17 -6.22
CA LYS A 323 -12.81 -17.09 -6.52
C LYS A 323 -13.52 -15.87 -7.11
N LEU A 324 -13.38 -14.73 -6.44
CA LEU A 324 -13.91 -13.44 -6.84
C LEU A 324 -12.72 -12.52 -7.18
N ALA A 325 -12.65 -12.06 -8.43
CA ALA A 325 -11.62 -11.16 -8.89
C ALA A 325 -12.18 -9.74 -9.07
N PHE A 326 -11.70 -8.80 -8.26
CA PHE A 326 -12.01 -7.38 -8.41
C PHE A 326 -11.13 -6.78 -9.50
N PHE A 327 -11.74 -6.02 -10.38
CA PHE A 327 -11.05 -5.40 -11.49
C PHE A 327 -11.56 -3.99 -11.75
N ARG A 328 -10.68 -3.16 -12.33
CA ARG A 328 -11.04 -1.87 -12.90
C ARG A 328 -10.93 -1.94 -14.41
N VAL A 329 -11.97 -1.48 -15.11
CA VAL A 329 -11.95 -1.29 -16.57
C VAL A 329 -11.40 0.11 -16.88
N TYR A 330 -10.25 0.18 -17.56
CA TYR A 330 -9.66 1.45 -17.97
C TYR A 330 -10.18 1.91 -19.33
N SER A 331 -10.45 0.97 -20.24
CA SER A 331 -10.98 1.24 -21.57
C SER A 331 -11.88 0.12 -22.04
N GLY A 332 -12.78 0.46 -22.97
CA GLY A 332 -13.70 -0.50 -23.57
C GLY A 332 -14.77 -1.01 -22.61
N ILE A 333 -15.32 -2.17 -22.94
CA ILE A 333 -16.42 -2.79 -22.20
C ILE A 333 -16.09 -4.28 -21.96
N MET A 334 -16.12 -4.72 -20.72
CA MET A 334 -16.06 -6.14 -20.35
C MET A 334 -17.48 -6.70 -20.29
N LYS A 335 -17.77 -7.77 -21.03
CA LYS A 335 -19.11 -8.38 -21.13
C LYS A 335 -19.10 -9.78 -20.53
N GLN A 336 -20.16 -10.09 -19.78
CA GLN A 336 -20.40 -11.42 -19.26
C GLN A 336 -20.50 -12.47 -20.40
N GLY A 337 -19.92 -13.63 -20.20
CA GLY A 337 -19.95 -14.75 -21.14
C GLY A 337 -18.95 -14.67 -22.29
N THR A 338 -18.22 -13.58 -22.44
CA THR A 338 -17.20 -13.40 -23.49
C THR A 338 -15.85 -13.97 -23.05
N TYR A 339 -14.93 -14.12 -24.02
CA TYR A 339 -13.55 -14.48 -23.78
C TYR A 339 -12.68 -13.22 -23.82
N ILE A 340 -11.72 -13.15 -22.93
CA ILE A 340 -10.70 -12.10 -22.83
C ILE A 340 -9.31 -12.72 -22.73
N LEU A 341 -8.29 -11.93 -22.99
CA LEU A 341 -6.91 -12.33 -22.81
C LEU A 341 -6.38 -11.83 -21.45
N ASN A 342 -5.88 -12.73 -20.61
CA ASN A 342 -4.95 -12.38 -19.56
C ASN A 342 -3.58 -12.20 -20.19
N SER A 343 -3.22 -10.98 -20.51
CA SER A 343 -1.99 -10.65 -21.25
C SER A 343 -0.72 -10.86 -20.42
N THR A 344 -0.82 -10.75 -19.09
CA THR A 344 0.29 -11.02 -18.17
C THR A 344 0.75 -12.48 -18.25
N LYS A 345 -0.20 -13.40 -18.39
CA LYS A 345 0.06 -14.85 -18.44
C LYS A 345 -0.07 -15.48 -19.83
N GLY A 346 -0.50 -14.70 -20.82
CA GLY A 346 -0.74 -15.19 -22.18
C GLY A 346 -1.88 -16.21 -22.29
N LYS A 347 -2.85 -16.21 -21.36
CA LYS A 347 -3.93 -17.18 -21.28
C LYS A 347 -5.28 -16.55 -21.57
N LYS A 348 -6.17 -17.31 -22.26
CA LYS A 348 -7.57 -16.90 -22.44
C LYS A 348 -8.40 -17.23 -21.21
N GLU A 349 -9.18 -16.27 -20.78
CA GLU A 349 -10.10 -16.39 -19.66
C GLU A 349 -11.55 -16.18 -20.15
N ARG A 350 -12.48 -16.90 -19.56
CA ARG A 350 -13.90 -16.66 -19.80
C ARG A 350 -14.45 -15.76 -18.69
N VAL A 351 -15.05 -14.66 -19.07
CA VAL A 351 -15.77 -13.78 -18.14
C VAL A 351 -17.04 -14.48 -17.68
N GLY A 352 -17.09 -14.91 -16.43
CA GLY A 352 -18.28 -15.48 -15.84
C GLY A 352 -19.31 -14.39 -15.49
N ARG A 353 -19.90 -14.45 -14.30
CA ARG A 353 -20.81 -13.40 -13.83
C ARG A 353 -20.03 -12.18 -13.41
N ILE A 354 -20.52 -11.00 -13.78
CA ILE A 354 -19.96 -9.73 -13.33
C ILE A 354 -20.87 -9.19 -12.23
N LEU A 355 -20.27 -8.77 -11.14
CA LEU A 355 -20.94 -8.29 -9.94
C LEU A 355 -20.55 -6.85 -9.66
N GLN A 356 -21.52 -6.00 -9.45
CA GLN A 356 -21.34 -4.67 -8.88
C GLN A 356 -21.55 -4.76 -7.37
N MET A 357 -20.61 -4.21 -6.63
CA MET A 357 -20.68 -4.23 -5.17
C MET A 357 -21.45 -3.02 -4.64
N HIS A 358 -22.41 -3.27 -3.77
CA HIS A 358 -23.18 -2.26 -3.04
C HIS A 358 -23.12 -2.60 -1.56
N ALA A 359 -22.07 -2.19 -0.88
CA ALA A 359 -21.78 -2.59 0.49
C ALA A 359 -21.79 -4.14 0.61
N ASN A 360 -22.69 -4.72 1.43
CA ASN A 360 -22.85 -6.17 1.59
C ASN A 360 -23.70 -6.83 0.48
N ASN A 361 -24.31 -6.06 -0.41
CA ASN A 361 -25.15 -6.58 -1.46
C ASN A 361 -24.36 -6.68 -2.78
N ARG A 362 -24.64 -7.72 -3.55
CA ARG A 362 -24.04 -7.99 -4.86
C ARG A 362 -25.13 -7.93 -5.92
N LYS A 363 -24.98 -7.01 -6.86
CA LYS A 363 -25.88 -6.90 -8.02
C LYS A 363 -25.18 -7.47 -9.24
N GLU A 364 -25.78 -8.46 -9.87
CA GLU A 364 -25.28 -8.99 -11.15
C GLU A 364 -25.55 -7.98 -12.26
N ILE A 365 -24.52 -7.74 -13.08
CA ILE A 365 -24.56 -6.82 -14.23
C ILE A 365 -24.06 -7.54 -15.48
N GLU A 366 -24.63 -7.20 -16.64
CA GLU A 366 -24.28 -7.85 -17.92
C GLU A 366 -22.92 -7.42 -18.45
N CYS A 367 -22.52 -6.18 -18.15
CA CYS A 367 -21.26 -5.61 -18.59
C CYS A 367 -20.74 -4.54 -17.61
N ALA A 368 -19.40 -4.39 -17.57
CA ALA A 368 -18.70 -3.30 -16.93
C ALA A 368 -18.09 -2.39 -18.00
N TYR A 369 -18.30 -1.11 -17.85
CA TYR A 369 -17.87 -0.07 -18.80
C TYR A 369 -16.53 0.54 -18.39
N SER A 370 -15.89 1.29 -19.30
CA SER A 370 -14.71 2.10 -18.98
C SER A 370 -14.92 2.94 -17.72
N GLY A 371 -13.94 2.96 -16.81
CA GLY A 371 -14.03 3.64 -15.50
C GLY A 371 -14.78 2.88 -14.42
N ASP A 372 -15.39 1.72 -14.72
CA ASP A 372 -16.09 0.92 -13.70
C ASP A 372 -15.13 0.09 -12.87
N ILE A 373 -15.47 -0.03 -11.58
CA ILE A 373 -14.90 -1.00 -10.64
C ILE A 373 -15.96 -2.06 -10.40
N ALA A 374 -15.63 -3.32 -10.66
CA ALA A 374 -16.53 -4.44 -10.51
C ALA A 374 -15.77 -5.71 -10.08
N ALA A 375 -16.50 -6.77 -9.82
CA ALA A 375 -15.92 -8.07 -9.53
C ALA A 375 -16.44 -9.12 -10.52
N ALA A 376 -15.63 -10.12 -10.83
CA ALA A 376 -16.05 -11.24 -11.68
C ALA A 376 -15.82 -12.58 -11.00
N VAL A 377 -16.73 -13.50 -11.26
CA VAL A 377 -16.66 -14.89 -10.84
C VAL A 377 -16.37 -15.75 -12.06
N GLY A 378 -15.58 -16.81 -11.87
CA GLY A 378 -15.35 -17.82 -12.90
C GLY A 378 -14.03 -17.72 -13.65
N PHE A 379 -13.18 -16.78 -13.33
CA PHE A 379 -11.79 -16.77 -13.78
C PHE A 379 -11.01 -17.93 -13.14
N LYS A 380 -10.19 -18.61 -13.94
CA LYS A 380 -9.42 -19.78 -13.49
C LYS A 380 -8.04 -19.37 -12.96
N ASP A 381 -7.29 -18.66 -13.78
CA ASP A 381 -5.87 -18.38 -13.55
C ASP A 381 -5.56 -16.91 -13.26
N VAL A 382 -6.58 -16.06 -13.09
CA VAL A 382 -6.38 -14.64 -12.79
C VAL A 382 -5.86 -14.45 -11.36
N THR A 383 -4.80 -13.67 -11.19
CA THR A 383 -4.23 -13.26 -9.90
C THR A 383 -4.16 -11.75 -9.79
N THR A 384 -3.87 -11.25 -8.59
CA THR A 384 -3.70 -9.81 -8.34
C THR A 384 -2.56 -9.27 -9.21
N GLY A 385 -2.81 -8.15 -9.91
CA GLY A 385 -1.86 -7.52 -10.82
C GLY A 385 -1.98 -7.98 -12.28
N ASP A 386 -2.82 -8.97 -12.59
CA ASP A 386 -2.98 -9.42 -13.96
C ASP A 386 -3.73 -8.39 -14.83
N SER A 387 -3.23 -8.17 -16.04
CA SER A 387 -3.85 -7.35 -17.06
C SER A 387 -4.80 -8.19 -17.91
N LEU A 388 -6.04 -7.71 -18.03
CA LEU A 388 -7.12 -8.35 -18.78
C LEU A 388 -7.48 -7.45 -19.97
N CYS A 389 -7.45 -7.99 -21.19
CA CYS A 389 -7.64 -7.14 -22.38
C CYS A 389 -8.34 -7.87 -23.53
N ASP A 390 -8.66 -7.11 -24.57
CA ASP A 390 -9.10 -7.63 -25.87
C ASP A 390 -7.98 -8.45 -26.52
N GLU A 391 -8.34 -9.62 -27.04
CA GLU A 391 -7.36 -10.55 -27.64
C GLU A 391 -6.65 -9.97 -28.87
N ASN A 392 -7.34 -9.12 -29.64
CA ASN A 392 -6.80 -8.52 -30.85
C ASN A 392 -5.93 -7.29 -30.58
N HIS A 393 -6.11 -6.69 -29.41
CA HIS A 393 -5.40 -5.48 -28.99
C HIS A 393 -4.74 -5.68 -27.61
N PRO A 394 -3.77 -6.59 -27.51
CA PRO A 394 -3.17 -6.92 -26.22
C PRO A 394 -2.42 -5.73 -25.63
N ILE A 395 -2.49 -5.61 -24.31
CA ILE A 395 -1.74 -4.66 -23.51
C ILE A 395 -1.42 -5.27 -22.15
N ILE A 396 -0.21 -5.12 -21.70
CA ILE A 396 0.18 -5.37 -20.29
C ILE A 396 0.25 -4.01 -19.62
N LEU A 397 -0.68 -3.77 -18.71
CA LEU A 397 -0.67 -2.58 -17.87
C LEU A 397 0.53 -2.65 -16.91
N GLU A 398 0.96 -1.51 -16.40
CA GLU A 398 2.07 -1.43 -15.45
C GLU A 398 1.86 -2.42 -14.28
N LYS A 399 2.90 -3.18 -13.98
CA LYS A 399 2.86 -4.17 -12.89
C LYS A 399 2.82 -3.46 -11.55
N MET A 400 2.01 -4.01 -10.64
CA MET A 400 2.10 -3.66 -9.23
C MET A 400 3.35 -4.31 -8.63
N GLU A 401 4.18 -3.52 -7.96
CA GLU A 401 5.31 -4.01 -7.19
C GLU A 401 4.84 -4.24 -5.76
N PHE A 402 5.17 -5.40 -5.20
CA PHE A 402 4.80 -5.75 -3.84
C PHE A 402 6.06 -5.87 -2.99
N PRO A 403 6.07 -5.28 -1.78
CA PRO A 403 7.21 -5.43 -0.88
C PRO A 403 7.38 -6.89 -0.44
N GLU A 404 8.61 -7.27 -0.23
CA GLU A 404 8.93 -8.59 0.33
C GLU A 404 8.51 -8.67 1.81
N PRO A 405 8.00 -9.83 2.25
CA PRO A 405 7.62 -10.01 3.65
C PRO A 405 8.84 -9.90 4.58
N VAL A 406 8.64 -9.33 5.76
CA VAL A 406 9.72 -9.02 6.73
C VAL A 406 9.78 -9.96 7.91
N ILE A 407 8.68 -10.62 8.26
CA ILE A 407 8.67 -11.61 9.35
C ILE A 407 8.18 -12.97 8.87
N SER A 408 8.63 -14.02 9.56
CA SER A 408 8.21 -15.39 9.27
C SER A 408 7.92 -16.15 10.56
N VAL A 409 6.92 -17.04 10.49
CA VAL A 409 6.59 -17.99 11.57
C VAL A 409 6.47 -19.39 11.01
N ALA A 410 6.80 -20.38 11.82
CA ALA A 410 6.52 -21.78 11.49
C ALA A 410 5.09 -22.14 11.92
N VAL A 411 4.36 -22.80 11.05
CA VAL A 411 3.02 -23.32 11.34
C VAL A 411 2.99 -24.84 11.20
N GLU A 412 2.47 -25.50 12.23
CA GLU A 412 2.37 -26.97 12.25
C GLU A 412 0.92 -27.40 12.50
N PRO A 413 0.38 -28.28 11.65
CA PRO A 413 -0.98 -28.78 11.82
C PRO A 413 -1.04 -29.68 13.06
N LYS A 414 -2.11 -29.58 13.86
CA LYS A 414 -2.28 -30.42 15.05
C LYS A 414 -2.59 -31.89 14.70
N THR A 415 -3.20 -32.14 13.55
CA THR A 415 -3.57 -33.49 13.11
C THR A 415 -3.20 -33.70 11.63
N LYS A 416 -3.14 -34.99 11.20
CA LYS A 416 -2.95 -35.31 9.77
C LYS A 416 -4.09 -34.80 8.88
N ALA A 417 -5.31 -34.75 9.39
CA ALA A 417 -6.44 -34.20 8.66
C ALA A 417 -6.34 -32.69 8.46
N ASP A 418 -5.71 -31.98 9.42
CA ASP A 418 -5.45 -30.56 9.31
C ASP A 418 -4.34 -30.24 8.31
N GLN A 419 -3.42 -31.18 8.05
CA GLN A 419 -2.30 -30.97 7.13
C GLN A 419 -2.78 -30.74 5.69
N GLU A 420 -3.72 -31.56 5.19
CA GLU A 420 -4.29 -31.39 3.85
C GLU A 420 -5.11 -30.10 3.72
N LYS A 421 -5.92 -29.81 4.74
CA LYS A 421 -6.70 -28.57 4.82
C LYS A 421 -5.80 -27.33 4.90
N MET A 422 -4.72 -27.42 5.68
CA MET A 422 -3.76 -26.33 5.83
C MET A 422 -3.10 -25.98 4.49
N GLY A 423 -2.65 -26.96 3.72
CA GLY A 423 -2.08 -26.73 2.39
C GLY A 423 -3.05 -25.98 1.46
N THR A 424 -4.32 -26.40 1.44
CA THR A 424 -5.37 -25.74 0.64
C THR A 424 -5.68 -24.32 1.15
N ALA A 425 -5.76 -24.15 2.47
CA ALA A 425 -6.00 -22.83 3.08
C ALA A 425 -4.87 -21.85 2.78
N LEU A 426 -3.62 -22.26 2.99
CA LEU A 426 -2.45 -21.44 2.73
C LEU A 426 -2.32 -21.06 1.26
N GLN A 427 -2.59 -21.98 0.33
CA GLN A 427 -2.58 -21.67 -1.08
C GLN A 427 -3.63 -20.60 -1.45
N ARG A 428 -4.86 -20.72 -0.94
CA ARG A 428 -5.91 -19.73 -1.19
C ARG A 428 -5.56 -18.36 -0.60
N LEU A 429 -5.04 -18.33 0.61
CA LEU A 429 -4.63 -17.08 1.26
C LEU A 429 -3.47 -16.42 0.51
N ALA A 430 -2.51 -17.19 -0.01
CA ALA A 430 -1.43 -16.67 -0.85
C ALA A 430 -1.89 -16.17 -2.23
N GLU A 431 -3.01 -16.72 -2.77
CA GLU A 431 -3.62 -16.18 -3.99
C GLU A 431 -4.32 -14.84 -3.76
N GLU A 432 -4.83 -14.60 -2.54
CA GLU A 432 -5.48 -13.34 -2.15
C GLU A 432 -4.46 -12.24 -1.87
N ASP A 433 -3.37 -12.57 -1.18
CA ASP A 433 -2.37 -11.62 -0.72
C ASP A 433 -0.98 -11.93 -1.28
N PRO A 434 -0.48 -11.15 -2.25
CA PRO A 434 0.83 -11.36 -2.85
C PRO A 434 2.01 -11.12 -1.91
N THR A 435 1.82 -10.47 -0.75
CA THR A 435 2.84 -10.29 0.30
C THR A 435 2.87 -11.40 1.31
N PHE A 436 1.87 -12.29 1.27
CA PHE A 436 1.86 -13.51 2.05
C PHE A 436 2.54 -14.62 1.27
N LYS A 437 3.67 -15.11 1.78
CA LYS A 437 4.42 -16.19 1.15
C LYS A 437 4.40 -17.44 2.03
N VAL A 438 4.36 -18.60 1.36
CA VAL A 438 4.38 -19.91 2.01
C VAL A 438 5.49 -20.74 1.37
N HIS A 439 6.36 -21.31 2.16
CA HIS A 439 7.33 -22.29 1.69
C HIS A 439 7.54 -23.38 2.74
N THR A 440 7.98 -24.54 2.29
CA THR A 440 8.40 -25.62 3.18
C THR A 440 9.92 -25.59 3.28
N ASP A 441 10.42 -25.50 4.51
CA ASP A 441 11.85 -25.59 4.78
C ASP A 441 12.34 -27.01 4.47
N PRO A 442 13.27 -27.19 3.52
CA PRO A 442 13.71 -28.52 3.10
C PRO A 442 14.50 -29.27 4.18
N GLU A 443 15.09 -28.56 5.14
CA GLU A 443 15.88 -29.19 6.21
C GLU A 443 15.00 -29.61 7.37
N THR A 444 14.07 -28.76 7.79
CA THR A 444 13.21 -29.00 8.94
C THR A 444 11.85 -29.61 8.56
N ASN A 445 11.51 -29.59 7.27
CA ASN A 445 10.21 -29.96 6.74
C ASN A 445 9.04 -29.18 7.37
N GLN A 446 9.34 -28.04 7.97
CA GLN A 446 8.36 -27.12 8.54
C GLN A 446 7.70 -26.27 7.45
N THR A 447 6.42 -25.99 7.57
CA THR A 447 5.74 -25.01 6.76
C THR A 447 5.98 -23.63 7.37
N ILE A 448 6.68 -22.77 6.63
CA ILE A 448 6.98 -21.39 7.01
C ILE A 448 6.02 -20.47 6.28
N ILE A 449 5.36 -19.59 7.03
CA ILE A 449 4.56 -18.50 6.50
C ILE A 449 5.25 -17.17 6.79
N SER A 450 5.26 -16.30 5.80
CA SER A 450 5.93 -15.00 5.85
C SER A 450 4.94 -13.88 5.51
N GLY A 451 5.03 -12.76 6.21
CA GLY A 451 4.13 -11.62 6.06
C GLY A 451 4.76 -10.30 6.46
N MET A 452 3.98 -9.23 6.38
CA MET A 452 4.44 -7.85 6.58
C MET A 452 4.59 -7.45 8.05
N GLY A 453 3.95 -8.17 8.98
CA GLY A 453 4.02 -7.88 10.41
C GLY A 453 3.34 -8.95 11.25
N GLU A 454 3.45 -8.81 12.60
CA GLU A 454 2.83 -9.76 13.52
C GLU A 454 1.32 -9.82 13.36
N LEU A 455 0.67 -8.66 13.27
CA LEU A 455 -0.78 -8.58 13.12
C LEU A 455 -1.24 -9.23 11.81
N HIS A 456 -0.48 -9.05 10.72
CA HIS A 456 -0.77 -9.70 9.44
C HIS A 456 -0.77 -11.23 9.59
N LEU A 457 0.28 -11.81 10.16
CA LEU A 457 0.37 -13.25 10.35
C LEU A 457 -0.66 -13.80 11.35
N ASP A 458 -0.97 -13.06 12.42
CA ASP A 458 -2.02 -13.40 13.37
C ASP A 458 -3.40 -13.52 12.69
N ILE A 459 -3.70 -12.57 11.80
CA ILE A 459 -4.96 -12.58 11.05
C ILE A 459 -5.00 -13.76 10.09
N ILE A 460 -3.91 -14.05 9.39
CA ILE A 460 -3.81 -15.22 8.50
C ILE A 460 -4.06 -16.53 9.28
N VAL A 461 -3.43 -16.69 10.42
CA VAL A 461 -3.63 -17.87 11.29
C VAL A 461 -5.07 -17.97 11.81
N ASP A 462 -5.64 -16.85 12.20
CA ASP A 462 -7.03 -16.82 12.67
C ASP A 462 -8.03 -17.11 11.55
N ARG A 463 -7.77 -16.62 10.33
CA ARG A 463 -8.54 -16.98 9.13
C ARG A 463 -8.46 -18.47 8.82
N MET A 464 -7.27 -19.08 8.91
CA MET A 464 -7.13 -20.53 8.75
C MET A 464 -8.05 -21.29 9.73
N ARG A 465 -8.10 -20.83 10.99
CA ARG A 465 -8.95 -21.46 12.02
C ARG A 465 -10.44 -21.23 11.75
N ARG A 466 -10.88 -20.01 11.49
CA ARG A 466 -12.30 -19.65 11.36
C ARG A 466 -12.90 -20.05 10.04
N GLU A 467 -12.24 -19.74 8.92
CA GLU A 467 -12.79 -19.94 7.57
C GLU A 467 -12.54 -21.37 7.07
N PHE A 468 -11.34 -21.92 7.31
CA PHE A 468 -10.92 -23.22 6.79
C PHE A 468 -11.02 -24.37 7.80
N LYS A 469 -11.33 -24.07 9.07
CA LYS A 469 -11.40 -25.05 10.15
C LYS A 469 -10.10 -25.85 10.29
N VAL A 470 -8.97 -25.17 10.23
CA VAL A 470 -7.62 -25.74 10.40
C VAL A 470 -7.11 -25.41 11.78
N GLU A 471 -6.80 -26.44 12.58
CA GLU A 471 -6.12 -26.27 13.86
C GLU A 471 -4.61 -26.40 13.65
N CYS A 472 -3.87 -25.36 13.97
CA CYS A 472 -2.42 -25.34 13.88
C CYS A 472 -1.77 -24.73 15.13
N THR A 473 -0.52 -25.07 15.35
CA THR A 473 0.37 -24.40 16.31
C THR A 473 1.29 -23.46 15.53
N VAL A 474 1.60 -22.31 16.15
CA VAL A 474 2.47 -21.29 15.56
C VAL A 474 3.77 -21.27 16.37
N GLY A 475 4.91 -21.40 15.68
CA GLY A 475 6.24 -21.25 16.26
C GLY A 475 6.59 -19.78 16.51
N LYS A 476 7.77 -19.54 17.11
CA LYS A 476 8.26 -18.16 17.29
C LYS A 476 8.40 -17.47 15.93
N PRO A 477 8.08 -16.18 15.84
CA PRO A 477 8.33 -15.40 14.65
C PRO A 477 9.79 -15.49 14.22
N GLN A 478 10.04 -15.69 12.94
CA GLN A 478 11.39 -15.66 12.41
C GLN A 478 11.64 -14.33 11.70
N VAL A 479 12.84 -13.80 11.87
CA VAL A 479 13.25 -12.54 11.22
C VAL A 479 13.83 -12.87 9.84
N ALA A 480 13.44 -12.11 8.83
CA ALA A 480 13.99 -12.25 7.49
C ALA A 480 15.36 -11.56 7.42
N TYR A 481 16.38 -12.25 7.86
CA TYR A 481 17.76 -11.80 7.74
C TYR A 481 18.19 -11.75 6.27
N ARG A 482 19.19 -10.93 5.98
CA ARG A 482 19.87 -10.84 4.69
C ARG A 482 21.39 -10.94 4.92
N GLU A 483 22.12 -11.13 3.86
CA GLU A 483 23.59 -11.09 3.86
C GLU A 483 24.07 -10.05 2.86
N THR A 484 25.26 -9.49 3.09
CA THR A 484 25.94 -8.60 2.14
C THR A 484 27.43 -8.71 2.29
N ILE A 485 28.18 -8.03 1.44
CA ILE A 485 29.65 -7.99 1.46
C ILE A 485 30.14 -6.58 1.82
N ARG A 486 31.34 -6.51 2.40
CA ARG A 486 31.95 -5.22 2.79
C ARG A 486 33.08 -4.78 1.89
N LYS A 487 33.68 -5.72 1.13
CA LYS A 487 34.90 -5.48 0.36
C LYS A 487 34.73 -5.89 -1.07
N THR A 488 35.35 -5.14 -1.96
CA THR A 488 35.52 -5.55 -3.35
C THR A 488 36.54 -6.67 -3.43
N VAL A 489 36.20 -7.76 -4.13
CA VAL A 489 37.06 -8.91 -4.33
C VAL A 489 36.92 -9.45 -5.74
N GLU A 490 37.93 -10.17 -6.16
CA GLU A 490 37.92 -10.94 -7.40
C GLU A 490 38.02 -12.44 -7.08
N ALA A 491 37.25 -13.25 -7.79
CA ALA A 491 37.17 -14.68 -7.55
C ALA A 491 37.04 -15.46 -8.85
N GLU A 492 37.75 -16.60 -8.91
CA GLU A 492 37.70 -17.53 -9.99
C GLU A 492 36.69 -18.64 -9.70
N GLY A 493 35.85 -18.95 -10.67
CA GLY A 493 35.01 -20.13 -10.66
C GLY A 493 35.38 -21.05 -11.84
N LYS A 494 35.88 -22.24 -11.53
CA LYS A 494 36.26 -23.20 -12.51
C LYS A 494 35.65 -24.56 -12.26
N PHE A 495 34.73 -24.96 -13.13
CA PHE A 495 34.06 -26.24 -13.05
C PHE A 495 34.51 -27.15 -14.16
N ILE A 496 35.17 -28.24 -13.78
CA ILE A 496 35.66 -29.28 -14.70
C ILE A 496 35.16 -30.62 -14.19
N ARG A 497 34.45 -31.35 -15.03
CA ARG A 497 34.01 -32.71 -14.72
C ARG A 497 34.22 -33.61 -15.96
N GLN A 498 34.98 -34.67 -15.81
CA GLN A 498 35.14 -35.71 -16.82
C GLN A 498 34.47 -37.01 -16.35
N THR A 499 33.38 -37.41 -17.01
CA THR A 499 32.73 -38.69 -16.80
C THR A 499 32.56 -39.34 -18.13
N GLY A 500 33.45 -40.29 -18.46
CA GLY A 500 33.41 -41.26 -19.57
C GLY A 500 32.54 -40.90 -20.79
N GLY A 501 32.95 -39.92 -21.60
CA GLY A 501 32.22 -39.42 -22.75
C GLY A 501 32.46 -37.93 -22.97
N HIS A 502 31.43 -37.11 -22.97
CA HIS A 502 31.57 -35.66 -23.01
C HIS A 502 31.93 -35.10 -21.62
N GLY A 503 32.97 -34.29 -21.54
CA GLY A 503 33.33 -33.53 -20.34
C GLY A 503 32.37 -32.35 -20.09
N GLN A 504 32.50 -31.70 -18.94
CA GLN A 504 31.88 -30.42 -18.65
C GLN A 504 32.93 -29.40 -18.26
N TYR A 505 32.89 -28.24 -18.89
CA TYR A 505 33.85 -27.17 -18.67
C TYR A 505 33.16 -25.82 -18.60
N GLY A 506 33.34 -25.12 -17.47
CA GLY A 506 32.93 -23.74 -17.27
C GLY A 506 33.95 -22.98 -16.45
N HIS A 507 34.37 -21.81 -16.91
CA HIS A 507 35.39 -21.02 -16.24
C HIS A 507 35.12 -19.54 -16.40
N CYS A 508 34.99 -18.83 -15.27
CA CYS A 508 34.77 -17.39 -15.24
C CYS A 508 35.50 -16.72 -14.07
N TRP A 509 35.81 -15.48 -14.26
CA TRP A 509 36.28 -14.57 -13.23
C TRP A 509 35.21 -13.53 -12.94
N LEU A 510 34.88 -13.37 -11.65
CA LEU A 510 33.93 -12.41 -11.18
C LEU A 510 34.61 -11.39 -10.26
N ARG A 511 34.20 -10.12 -10.42
CA ARG A 511 34.46 -9.06 -9.46
C ARG A 511 33.18 -8.80 -8.69
N LEU A 512 33.24 -8.88 -7.37
CA LEU A 512 32.13 -8.60 -6.46
C LEU A 512 32.41 -7.27 -5.76
N GLU A 513 31.44 -6.35 -5.81
CA GLU A 513 31.56 -5.00 -5.25
C GLU A 513 30.34 -4.73 -4.36
N PRO A 514 30.55 -4.21 -3.12
CA PRO A 514 29.42 -3.79 -2.30
C PRO A 514 28.75 -2.56 -2.91
N MET A 515 27.42 -2.51 -2.86
CA MET A 515 26.62 -1.36 -3.26
C MET A 515 26.04 -0.65 -2.04
N GLU A 516 25.47 0.52 -2.26
CA GLU A 516 24.72 1.23 -1.23
C GLU A 516 23.49 0.41 -0.78
N ALA A 517 23.14 0.53 0.49
CA ALA A 517 21.98 -0.16 1.06
C ALA A 517 20.69 0.09 0.25
N GLY A 518 19.94 -0.98 -0.03
CA GLY A 518 18.69 -0.93 -0.76
C GLY A 518 18.82 -0.91 -2.29
N LYS A 519 20.03 -1.06 -2.85
CA LYS A 519 20.25 -1.12 -4.31
C LYS A 519 20.03 -2.51 -4.91
N GLY A 520 19.95 -3.53 -4.07
CA GLY A 520 19.64 -4.89 -4.50
C GLY A 520 20.77 -5.60 -5.22
N PHE A 521 20.56 -5.96 -6.48
CA PHE A 521 21.54 -6.72 -7.29
C PHE A 521 21.77 -6.08 -8.65
N GLU A 522 23.04 -5.97 -9.04
CA GLU A 522 23.43 -5.52 -10.37
C GLU A 522 24.42 -6.53 -10.99
N PHE A 523 24.14 -6.96 -12.22
CA PHE A 523 25.05 -7.80 -12.99
C PHE A 523 25.60 -7.04 -14.19
N ALA A 524 26.93 -7.02 -14.33
CA ALA A 524 27.61 -6.36 -15.43
C ALA A 524 28.51 -7.36 -16.21
N ASN A 525 28.61 -7.15 -17.51
CA ASN A 525 29.45 -7.93 -18.39
C ASN A 525 30.57 -7.04 -18.99
N GLU A 526 31.79 -7.26 -18.58
CA GLU A 526 32.99 -6.59 -19.10
C GLU A 526 33.90 -7.54 -19.89
N VAL A 527 33.41 -8.71 -20.29
CA VAL A 527 34.20 -9.69 -21.06
C VAL A 527 34.59 -9.11 -22.43
N VAL A 528 35.89 -9.10 -22.72
CA VAL A 528 36.45 -8.65 -24.00
C VAL A 528 37.09 -9.80 -24.77
N GLY A 529 37.23 -9.66 -26.08
CA GLY A 529 37.94 -10.62 -26.93
C GLY A 529 37.26 -11.98 -27.13
N GLY A 530 36.00 -12.16 -26.67
CA GLY A 530 35.24 -13.39 -26.87
C GLY A 530 35.77 -14.59 -26.07
N VAL A 531 36.51 -14.35 -24.99
CA VAL A 531 37.02 -15.41 -24.10
C VAL A 531 35.93 -16.25 -23.44
N ILE A 532 34.73 -15.67 -23.28
CA ILE A 532 33.52 -16.38 -22.97
C ILE A 532 32.47 -16.04 -24.05
N PRO A 533 31.89 -17.02 -24.76
CA PRO A 533 30.80 -16.81 -25.70
C PRO A 533 29.60 -16.14 -25.05
N LYS A 534 28.92 -15.25 -25.78
CA LYS A 534 27.78 -14.45 -25.24
C LYS A 534 26.66 -15.31 -24.68
N GLU A 535 26.43 -16.48 -25.22
CA GLU A 535 25.41 -17.45 -24.78
C GLU A 535 25.63 -17.96 -23.36
N PHE A 536 26.84 -17.91 -22.83
CA PHE A 536 27.16 -18.37 -21.47
C PHE A 536 27.11 -17.26 -20.41
N ILE A 537 26.95 -16.00 -20.80
CA ILE A 537 26.83 -14.88 -19.85
C ILE A 537 25.58 -14.98 -18.98
N ASN A 538 24.42 -15.25 -19.59
CA ASN A 538 23.16 -15.45 -18.86
C ASN A 538 23.22 -16.67 -17.92
N PRO A 539 23.74 -17.84 -18.32
CA PRO A 539 24.02 -18.94 -17.39
C PRO A 539 24.90 -18.56 -16.19
N ILE A 540 25.96 -17.77 -16.39
CA ILE A 540 26.81 -17.29 -15.29
C ILE A 540 25.94 -16.42 -14.31
N GLN A 541 25.17 -15.47 -14.84
CA GLN A 541 24.27 -14.64 -14.05
C GLN A 541 23.29 -15.51 -13.25
N ALA A 542 22.64 -16.46 -13.89
CA ALA A 542 21.71 -17.38 -13.22
C ALA A 542 22.38 -18.22 -12.12
N GLY A 543 23.65 -18.55 -12.29
CA GLY A 543 24.47 -19.22 -11.27
C GLY A 543 24.79 -18.32 -10.07
N VAL A 544 25.09 -17.05 -10.34
CA VAL A 544 25.30 -16.03 -9.31
C VAL A 544 24.01 -15.78 -8.51
N GLU A 545 22.89 -15.57 -9.19
CA GLU A 545 21.58 -15.33 -8.55
C GLU A 545 21.18 -16.51 -7.64
N ALA A 546 21.34 -17.74 -8.10
CA ALA A 546 21.11 -18.92 -7.29
C ALA A 546 22.03 -18.99 -6.06
N ALA A 547 23.29 -18.59 -6.20
CA ALA A 547 24.24 -18.56 -5.09
C ALA A 547 23.94 -17.44 -4.09
N MET A 548 23.38 -16.31 -4.56
CA MET A 548 22.91 -15.23 -3.70
C MET A 548 21.72 -15.65 -2.83
N GLU A 549 20.80 -16.41 -3.39
CA GLU A 549 19.65 -16.94 -2.62
C GLU A 549 20.09 -17.89 -1.49
N ASP A 550 21.15 -18.67 -1.72
CA ASP A 550 21.71 -19.60 -0.73
C ASP A 550 22.50 -18.91 0.41
N GLY A 551 23.01 -17.69 0.17
CA GLY A 551 23.91 -17.00 1.09
C GLY A 551 25.25 -17.72 1.36
N VAL A 552 26.11 -17.13 2.17
CA VAL A 552 27.45 -17.70 2.51
C VAL A 552 27.78 -17.63 4.03
N VAL A 553 27.06 -16.85 4.82
CA VAL A 553 27.27 -16.67 6.26
C VAL A 553 26.39 -17.62 7.05
N ALA A 554 25.09 -17.51 6.90
CA ALA A 554 24.09 -18.28 7.65
C ALA A 554 23.01 -18.89 6.73
N GLY A 555 23.13 -18.73 5.42
CA GLY A 555 22.19 -19.24 4.42
C GLY A 555 20.98 -18.33 4.23
N TYR A 556 21.16 -17.02 4.32
CA TYR A 556 20.16 -16.04 4.00
C TYR A 556 20.45 -15.34 2.67
N PRO A 557 19.43 -14.89 1.93
CA PRO A 557 19.63 -14.22 0.66
C PRO A 557 20.56 -13.02 0.77
N MET A 558 21.47 -12.89 -0.20
CA MET A 558 22.41 -11.78 -0.28
C MET A 558 21.81 -10.61 -1.05
N VAL A 559 22.15 -9.39 -0.64
CA VAL A 559 21.65 -8.14 -1.24
C VAL A 559 22.79 -7.11 -1.35
N ASP A 560 22.53 -6.05 -2.13
CA ASP A 560 23.39 -4.88 -2.29
C ASP A 560 24.80 -5.23 -2.81
N ILE A 561 24.81 -6.07 -3.86
CA ILE A 561 26.03 -6.56 -4.50
C ILE A 561 25.98 -6.33 -6.00
N LYS A 562 27.02 -5.71 -6.51
CA LYS A 562 27.30 -5.68 -7.95
C LYS A 562 28.27 -6.79 -8.29
N VAL A 563 27.92 -7.58 -9.29
CA VAL A 563 28.77 -8.66 -9.82
C VAL A 563 29.13 -8.37 -11.27
N THR A 564 30.40 -8.30 -11.55
CA THR A 564 30.93 -8.09 -12.90
C THR A 564 31.70 -9.32 -13.36
N VAL A 565 31.24 -9.93 -14.45
CA VAL A 565 32.03 -10.93 -15.15
C VAL A 565 32.99 -10.22 -16.13
N TYR A 566 34.28 -10.48 -16.01
CA TYR A 566 35.28 -9.73 -16.78
C TYR A 566 36.28 -10.62 -17.53
N ASP A 567 36.46 -11.88 -17.11
CA ASP A 567 37.39 -12.82 -17.76
C ASP A 567 36.91 -14.27 -17.59
N GLY A 568 37.53 -15.17 -18.32
CA GLY A 568 37.26 -16.59 -18.25
C GLY A 568 37.84 -17.35 -19.45
N SER A 569 37.38 -18.58 -19.63
CA SER A 569 37.73 -19.39 -20.79
C SER A 569 36.65 -20.42 -21.08
N TYR A 570 36.59 -20.88 -22.31
CA TYR A 570 35.66 -21.94 -22.71
C TYR A 570 36.42 -23.05 -23.48
N HIS A 571 35.74 -24.18 -23.62
CA HIS A 571 36.21 -25.32 -24.38
C HIS A 571 35.18 -25.69 -25.45
N ASP A 572 35.59 -25.75 -26.71
CA ASP A 572 34.69 -25.89 -27.86
C ASP A 572 33.73 -27.10 -27.79
N VAL A 573 34.12 -28.16 -27.09
CA VAL A 573 33.37 -29.42 -27.02
C VAL A 573 32.68 -29.62 -25.65
N ASP A 574 33.34 -29.20 -24.56
CA ASP A 574 32.93 -29.54 -23.18
C ASP A 574 32.22 -28.39 -22.46
N SER A 575 32.19 -27.19 -23.05
CA SER A 575 31.48 -26.06 -22.48
C SER A 575 29.97 -26.21 -22.66
N SER A 576 29.24 -25.91 -21.61
CA SER A 576 27.75 -25.94 -21.58
C SER A 576 27.20 -24.87 -20.68
N GLU A 577 25.93 -24.49 -20.90
CA GLU A 577 25.21 -23.55 -20.03
C GLU A 577 25.24 -24.00 -18.57
N MET A 578 25.04 -25.29 -18.32
CA MET A 578 25.07 -25.85 -16.97
C MET A 578 26.47 -25.72 -16.32
N ALA A 579 27.53 -25.97 -17.07
CA ALA A 579 28.89 -25.83 -16.55
C ALA A 579 29.24 -24.39 -16.20
N PHE A 580 28.82 -23.41 -17.00
CA PHE A 580 28.97 -21.98 -16.69
C PHE A 580 28.08 -21.49 -15.57
N LYS A 581 26.86 -22.02 -15.43
CA LYS A 581 26.01 -21.76 -14.28
C LYS A 581 26.66 -22.21 -12.96
N VAL A 582 27.26 -23.42 -12.97
CA VAL A 582 27.98 -23.92 -11.80
C VAL A 582 29.26 -23.11 -11.54
N ALA A 583 30.00 -22.76 -12.57
CA ALA A 583 31.18 -21.90 -12.43
C ALA A 583 30.88 -20.53 -11.87
N GLY A 584 29.80 -19.89 -12.33
CA GLY A 584 29.33 -18.63 -11.79
C GLY A 584 28.94 -18.72 -10.29
N SER A 585 28.21 -19.76 -9.92
CA SER A 585 27.87 -20.04 -8.53
C SER A 585 29.13 -20.26 -7.64
N MET A 586 30.10 -21.03 -8.14
CA MET A 586 31.38 -21.28 -7.44
C MET A 586 32.18 -19.99 -7.24
N ALA A 587 32.35 -19.20 -8.30
CA ALA A 587 33.06 -17.92 -8.24
C ALA A 587 32.41 -16.97 -7.23
N PHE A 588 31.09 -16.86 -7.29
CA PHE A 588 30.35 -15.99 -6.36
C PHE A 588 30.54 -16.44 -4.90
N LYS A 589 30.29 -17.71 -4.59
CA LYS A 589 30.41 -18.26 -3.21
C LYS A 589 31.83 -18.08 -2.67
N GLU A 590 32.86 -18.32 -3.48
CA GLU A 590 34.25 -18.14 -3.06
C GLU A 590 34.61 -16.66 -2.88
N GLY A 591 34.12 -15.79 -3.78
CA GLY A 591 34.31 -14.35 -3.68
C GLY A 591 33.60 -13.76 -2.46
N ALA A 592 32.34 -14.10 -2.25
CA ALA A 592 31.56 -13.60 -1.12
C ALA A 592 32.19 -13.96 0.25
N LYS A 593 32.73 -15.17 0.39
CA LYS A 593 33.48 -15.57 1.60
C LYS A 593 34.73 -14.72 1.84
N LYS A 594 35.42 -14.31 0.79
CA LYS A 594 36.62 -13.44 0.89
C LYS A 594 36.26 -11.97 1.06
N ALA A 595 35.06 -11.58 0.68
CA ALA A 595 34.59 -10.20 0.69
C ALA A 595 34.11 -9.69 2.05
N ASP A 596 34.42 -10.39 3.14
CA ASP A 596 33.96 -10.05 4.49
C ASP A 596 32.43 -9.99 4.57
N ALA A 597 31.78 -11.09 4.18
CA ALA A 597 30.34 -11.20 4.21
C ALA A 597 29.77 -11.06 5.62
N VAL A 598 28.68 -10.31 5.77
CA VAL A 598 28.02 -9.99 7.04
C VAL A 598 26.54 -10.24 6.98
N LEU A 599 25.95 -10.52 8.14
CA LEU A 599 24.53 -10.69 8.32
C LEU A 599 23.86 -9.32 8.55
N LEU A 600 22.74 -9.12 7.90
CA LEU A 600 21.89 -7.93 8.03
C LEU A 600 20.57 -8.30 8.71
N GLU A 601 20.09 -7.40 9.57
CA GLU A 601 18.77 -7.50 10.22
C GLU A 601 17.88 -6.31 9.85
N PRO A 602 16.55 -6.49 9.74
CA PRO A 602 15.65 -5.40 9.45
C PRO A 602 15.47 -4.50 10.68
N TYR A 603 15.67 -3.19 10.48
CA TYR A 603 15.36 -2.14 11.44
C TYR A 603 14.01 -1.52 11.13
N MET A 604 13.21 -1.38 12.17
CA MET A 604 11.88 -0.80 12.10
C MET A 604 11.94 0.65 12.57
N SER A 605 11.32 1.55 11.81
CA SER A 605 10.96 2.87 12.31
C SER A 605 9.81 2.72 13.28
N VAL A 606 10.02 3.04 14.52
CA VAL A 606 9.07 2.90 15.62
C VAL A 606 8.66 4.26 16.13
N GLU A 607 7.35 4.49 16.24
CA GLU A 607 6.78 5.69 16.83
C GLU A 607 5.89 5.26 18.00
N VAL A 608 6.13 5.82 19.18
CA VAL A 608 5.41 5.47 20.39
C VAL A 608 4.75 6.71 20.96
N ASP A 609 3.43 6.67 21.11
CA ASP A 609 2.62 7.72 21.74
C ASP A 609 2.25 7.30 23.15
N VAL A 610 2.63 8.11 24.14
CA VAL A 610 2.39 7.85 25.57
C VAL A 610 2.15 9.14 26.32
N PRO A 611 1.40 9.13 27.43
CA PRO A 611 1.39 10.24 28.37
C PRO A 611 2.82 10.58 28.85
N GLU A 612 3.11 11.84 29.02
CA GLU A 612 4.46 12.36 29.36
C GLU A 612 5.07 11.68 30.59
N GLU A 613 4.23 11.25 31.55
CA GLU A 613 4.65 10.55 32.77
C GLU A 613 5.35 9.20 32.49
N TYR A 614 5.07 8.54 31.33
CA TYR A 614 5.66 7.24 30.93
C TYR A 614 6.80 7.38 29.92
N MET A 615 7.12 8.58 29.48
CA MET A 615 8.14 8.80 28.44
C MET A 615 9.49 8.17 28.82
N GLY A 616 9.91 8.32 30.10
CA GLY A 616 11.18 7.78 30.57
C GLY A 616 11.24 6.24 30.52
N ASP A 617 10.16 5.58 30.90
CA ASP A 617 10.06 4.11 30.87
C ASP A 617 10.08 3.56 29.45
N VAL A 618 9.41 4.28 28.51
CA VAL A 618 9.40 3.91 27.09
C VAL A 618 10.76 4.08 26.46
N ILE A 619 11.46 5.19 26.70
CA ILE A 619 12.82 5.41 26.22
C ILE A 619 13.76 4.32 26.75
N GLY A 620 13.68 4.01 28.06
CA GLY A 620 14.45 2.93 28.66
C GLY A 620 14.12 1.57 28.03
N GLY A 621 12.85 1.30 27.78
CA GLY A 621 12.37 0.09 27.10
C GLY A 621 12.90 -0.06 25.67
N LEU A 622 12.87 1.00 24.87
CA LEU A 622 13.40 1.00 23.49
C LEU A 622 14.93 0.86 23.49
N ASN A 623 15.64 1.57 24.36
CA ASN A 623 17.11 1.46 24.47
C ASN A 623 17.55 0.04 24.88
N SER A 624 16.81 -0.62 25.78
CA SER A 624 17.11 -2.00 26.17
C SER A 624 16.93 -3.00 25.03
N ARG A 625 16.18 -2.63 24.00
CA ARG A 625 15.93 -3.38 22.78
C ARG A 625 16.83 -2.97 21.60
N ARG A 626 18.01 -2.44 21.90
CA ARG A 626 18.96 -1.93 20.89
C ARG A 626 18.37 -0.80 20.04
N GLY A 627 17.36 -0.12 20.55
CA GLY A 627 16.72 1.00 19.88
C GLY A 627 17.60 2.24 19.87
N ARG A 628 17.50 3.01 18.80
CA ARG A 628 18.18 4.30 18.61
C ARG A 628 17.11 5.37 18.50
N ILE A 629 17.01 6.24 19.50
CA ILE A 629 16.04 7.31 19.54
C ILE A 629 16.48 8.43 18.59
N GLU A 630 15.61 8.82 17.66
CA GLU A 630 15.86 9.87 16.67
C GLU A 630 15.24 11.21 17.08
N GLY A 631 14.08 11.17 17.72
CA GLY A 631 13.38 12.38 18.13
C GLY A 631 12.35 12.15 19.22
N MET A 632 12.02 13.23 19.90
CA MET A 632 10.98 13.26 20.93
C MET A 632 10.22 14.57 20.80
N GLU A 633 8.90 14.47 20.78
CA GLU A 633 7.99 15.61 20.75
C GLU A 633 7.04 15.48 21.93
N SER A 634 6.83 16.54 22.69
CA SER A 634 5.85 16.56 23.77
C SER A 634 4.89 17.71 23.56
N GLU A 635 3.61 17.42 23.53
CA GLU A 635 2.56 18.41 23.34
C GLU A 635 1.31 18.00 24.14
N ASN A 636 0.73 18.97 24.87
CA ASN A 636 -0.53 18.79 25.63
C ASN A 636 -0.53 17.61 26.64
N GLY A 637 0.64 17.24 27.21
CA GLY A 637 0.78 16.16 28.19
C GLY A 637 0.90 14.78 27.56
N GLU A 638 1.01 14.69 26.25
CA GLU A 638 1.35 13.47 25.50
C GLU A 638 2.75 13.62 24.91
N SER A 639 3.50 12.52 24.88
CA SER A 639 4.83 12.47 24.31
C SER A 639 4.86 11.44 23.18
N ARG A 640 5.46 11.85 22.08
CA ARG A 640 5.74 11.03 20.91
C ARG A 640 7.23 10.77 20.81
N ILE A 641 7.61 9.49 20.79
CA ILE A 641 8.98 9.04 20.74
C ILE A 641 9.20 8.34 19.42
N LYS A 642 10.19 8.79 18.65
CA LYS A 642 10.57 8.20 17.36
C LYS A 642 11.95 7.57 17.45
N GLY A 643 12.13 6.41 16.82
CA GLY A 643 13.43 5.76 16.79
C GLY A 643 13.47 4.55 15.88
N PHE A 644 14.65 3.98 15.74
CA PHE A 644 14.86 2.75 14.99
C PHE A 644 15.19 1.60 15.95
N VAL A 645 14.51 0.47 15.76
CA VAL A 645 14.70 -0.73 16.61
C VAL A 645 14.76 -1.96 15.71
N PRO A 646 15.68 -2.91 15.94
CA PRO A 646 15.70 -4.15 15.17
C PRO A 646 14.41 -4.95 15.39
N LEU A 647 13.85 -5.50 14.32
CA LEU A 647 12.60 -6.27 14.38
C LEU A 647 12.67 -7.42 15.40
N SER A 648 13.82 -8.08 15.49
CA SER A 648 14.04 -9.19 16.43
C SER A 648 13.77 -8.83 17.91
N GLU A 649 13.94 -7.54 18.26
CA GLU A 649 13.74 -7.03 19.62
C GLU A 649 12.32 -6.49 19.85
N MET A 650 11.51 -6.35 18.78
CA MET A 650 10.16 -5.82 18.86
C MET A 650 9.10 -6.87 19.17
N PHE A 651 9.44 -8.16 19.09
CA PHE A 651 8.50 -9.21 19.46
C PHE A 651 8.08 -9.11 20.93
N GLY A 652 6.76 -9.10 21.17
CA GLY A 652 6.18 -8.91 22.50
C GLY A 652 6.25 -7.48 23.04
N TYR A 653 6.71 -6.50 22.26
CA TYR A 653 6.79 -5.10 22.68
C TYR A 653 5.43 -4.52 23.05
N ALA A 654 4.37 -4.83 22.29
CA ALA A 654 3.00 -4.38 22.57
C ALA A 654 2.55 -4.71 24.01
N THR A 655 2.82 -5.93 24.45
CA THR A 655 2.50 -6.37 25.83
C THR A 655 3.34 -5.62 26.86
N GLY A 656 4.64 -5.45 26.59
CA GLY A 656 5.53 -4.68 27.45
C GLY A 656 5.11 -3.22 27.59
N LEU A 657 4.78 -2.57 26.47
CA LEU A 657 4.32 -1.18 26.43
C LEU A 657 3.01 -1.00 27.21
N ARG A 658 2.01 -1.86 26.98
CA ARG A 658 0.72 -1.82 27.70
C ARG A 658 0.92 -1.98 29.22
N SER A 659 1.82 -2.88 29.62
CA SER A 659 2.15 -3.09 31.04
C SER A 659 2.83 -1.86 31.64
N ALA A 660 3.80 -1.27 30.93
CA ALA A 660 4.55 -0.10 31.40
C ALA A 660 3.71 1.17 31.46
N THR A 661 2.70 1.32 30.59
CA THR A 661 1.88 2.52 30.45
C THR A 661 0.44 2.37 30.97
N GLN A 662 0.16 1.30 31.71
CA GLN A 662 -1.18 0.97 32.20
C GLN A 662 -2.24 0.94 31.08
N GLY A 663 -1.85 0.48 29.90
CA GLY A 663 -2.71 0.38 28.72
C GLY A 663 -2.88 1.67 27.92
N ARG A 664 -2.24 2.78 28.31
CA ARG A 664 -2.40 4.11 27.67
C ARG A 664 -1.39 4.34 26.54
N GLY A 665 -0.35 3.51 26.41
CA GLY A 665 0.62 3.63 25.34
C GLY A 665 0.17 2.93 24.06
N THR A 666 0.39 3.59 22.93
CA THR A 666 0.23 3.01 21.59
C THR A 666 1.55 3.10 20.82
N PHE A 667 1.77 2.20 19.89
CA PHE A 667 2.93 2.29 19.01
C PHE A 667 2.58 1.85 17.61
N THR A 668 3.36 2.35 16.67
CA THR A 668 3.37 1.89 15.29
C THR A 668 4.81 1.56 14.91
N MET A 669 4.98 0.59 14.01
CA MET A 669 6.28 0.30 13.43
C MET A 669 6.13 0.01 11.94
N THR A 670 7.10 0.49 11.19
CA THR A 670 7.22 0.25 9.74
C THR A 670 8.64 -0.19 9.44
N PHE A 671 8.80 -1.08 8.46
CA PHE A 671 10.13 -1.41 7.96
C PHE A 671 10.78 -0.14 7.40
N ASP A 672 12.04 0.10 7.76
CA ASP A 672 12.81 1.24 7.27
C ASP A 672 14.00 0.77 6.42
N HIS A 673 14.94 0.07 7.02
CA HIS A 673 16.16 -0.38 6.35
C HIS A 673 16.75 -1.62 6.99
N TYR A 674 17.80 -2.16 6.36
CA TYR A 674 18.63 -3.23 6.92
C TYR A 674 19.93 -2.65 7.51
N GLU A 675 20.31 -3.10 8.70
CA GLU A 675 21.62 -2.80 9.31
C GLU A 675 22.37 -4.10 9.66
N GLU A 676 23.66 -3.96 9.84
CA GLU A 676 24.51 -5.07 10.19
C GLU A 676 24.25 -5.58 11.59
N VAL A 677 24.11 -6.89 11.72
CA VAL A 677 23.93 -7.57 12.99
C VAL A 677 25.24 -7.53 13.79
N PRO A 678 25.23 -7.17 15.10
CA PRO A 678 26.40 -7.24 15.95
C PRO A 678 27.04 -8.64 15.95
N LYS A 679 28.37 -8.71 15.93
CA LYS A 679 29.12 -9.97 15.76
C LYS A 679 28.68 -11.10 16.69
N ALA A 680 28.43 -10.81 17.97
CA ALA A 680 28.01 -11.81 18.95
C ALA A 680 26.64 -12.41 18.61
N ILE A 681 25.70 -11.56 18.17
CA ILE A 681 24.34 -11.98 17.76
C ILE A 681 24.40 -12.71 16.42
N SER A 682 25.21 -12.22 15.48
CA SER A 682 25.44 -12.88 14.19
C SER A 682 25.97 -14.31 14.36
N GLN A 683 26.90 -14.52 15.28
CA GLN A 683 27.39 -15.85 15.61
C GLN A 683 26.27 -16.76 16.14
N GLN A 684 25.47 -16.26 17.08
CA GLN A 684 24.36 -17.02 17.66
C GLN A 684 23.35 -17.43 16.58
N ILE A 685 22.94 -16.48 15.73
CA ILE A 685 21.99 -16.75 14.64
C ILE A 685 22.56 -17.79 13.67
N THR A 686 23.86 -17.68 13.33
CA THR A 686 24.53 -18.62 12.44
C THR A 686 24.59 -20.03 13.05
N GLU A 687 24.93 -20.15 14.33
CA GLU A 687 24.97 -21.43 15.05
C GLU A 687 23.58 -22.08 15.14
N GLU A 688 22.56 -21.31 15.45
CA GLU A 688 21.18 -21.80 15.50
C GLU A 688 20.72 -22.29 14.11
N ARG A 689 21.00 -21.52 13.06
CA ARG A 689 20.56 -21.82 11.68
C ARG A 689 21.27 -23.04 11.11
N LEU A 690 22.57 -23.16 11.32
CA LEU A 690 23.37 -24.25 10.77
C LEU A 690 23.38 -25.51 11.66
N GLY A 691 22.63 -25.53 12.78
CA GLY A 691 22.53 -26.68 13.66
C GLY A 691 23.83 -27.08 14.36
N LYS A 692 24.79 -26.18 14.44
CA LYS A 692 26.02 -26.37 15.20
C LYS A 692 25.77 -26.00 16.65
N LYS A 693 25.46 -27.00 17.45
CA LYS A 693 25.50 -26.90 18.93
C LYS A 693 26.91 -27.08 19.43
#